data_96a4c80dcea1e52134e79fbc65d15c05
#
_entry.id   96a4c80dcea1e52134e79fbc65d15c05
#
_cell.length_a   1.000
_cell.length_b   1.000
_cell.length_c   1.000
_cell.angle_alpha   90.00
_cell.angle_beta   90.00
_cell.angle_gamma   90.00
#
_symmetry.space_group_name_H-M   'P 1'
#
loop_
_entity.id
_entity.type
_entity.pdbx_description
1 polymer ?
#
loop_
_entity_poly.entity_id
_entity_poly.type
_entity_poly.pdbx_seq_one_letter_code
_entity_poly.pdbx_strand_id
1 'polypeptide(L)'
;MDSKEVLKEYFGYDSFRAGQEDIINAILEKKDVLAIMPTGAGKSLCYQVPAMMLSGITVVISPLISLMQDQVKSLNDVGINAAYVNSTLSESEIDGTLNMVLNGIYKIIYIAPERLESAKFCEFSKQADISMVTVDEAHCISQWGQDFRPSYVKIVDYINSLPARPVVSAFTATATNEVKTDIECILRLDNPKVVITGFDRKNLYYSVEHISGKNRDRYISNYVKEHIDESGIIYCTTRKNVDALYETLSSMGISVTRYHAGLSNEERKRNQDDFIYDRSLVVVATNAFGMGIDKSNVRYVIHYNMPQSMENYYQEAGRAGRDGEDSQCIMLFSAQDVIIDKFLLDKKEFEGVEYEDIDVIKQRDLHRLYVMEGYCKTTGCLRNYILNYFGENVTGVCGNCGNCNSEYEEIDMTAQAKWVINCIAETKGRFGQGIVIGTLLGADRARLKEVGAVNYKSYGKLAGMKEAELRPLIAQLISDGYIIQTQDEYSVLKMGDITPLKQENAHIYLKRMKESEEVKNAKLVGKTRSTGSSYEAGDETFLSGSGKKGRKQTGKAGKRSSSSTGKKSTDSLTSAGYELFERLKALRMIIAREEGMPPYIVFSDKTLIDMCEKLPLNAEAMLEVSGVGQNKLMKYGQRFVNEIDTFVKEHKGMAATIN
;
A
#
# COMPACT_ATOMS: atom_id res chain seq x y z
N MET A 1 -28.05 2.05 -24.29
CA MET A 1 -27.68 1.88 -22.88
C MET A 1 -26.71 2.99 -22.55
N ASP A 2 -26.98 3.78 -21.51
CA ASP A 2 -26.02 4.79 -21.07
C ASP A 2 -24.98 4.20 -20.09
N SER A 3 -23.95 4.97 -19.70
CA SER A 3 -22.86 4.47 -18.86
C SER A 3 -23.33 4.06 -17.46
N LYS A 4 -24.37 4.71 -16.90
CA LYS A 4 -24.94 4.38 -15.59
C LYS A 4 -25.78 3.12 -15.65
N GLU A 5 -26.50 2.90 -16.76
CA GLU A 5 -27.24 1.64 -17.00
C GLU A 5 -26.27 0.47 -17.07
N VAL A 6 -25.14 0.59 -17.82
CA VAL A 6 -24.08 -0.44 -17.85
C VAL A 6 -23.50 -0.69 -16.47
N LEU A 7 -23.21 0.39 -15.72
CA LEU A 7 -22.68 0.28 -14.35
C LEU A 7 -23.65 -0.50 -13.44
N LYS A 8 -24.94 -0.18 -13.50
CA LYS A 8 -25.98 -0.84 -12.68
C LYS A 8 -26.18 -2.29 -13.08
N GLU A 9 -26.31 -2.56 -14.38
CA GLU A 9 -26.66 -3.89 -14.90
C GLU A 9 -25.54 -4.92 -14.61
N TYR A 10 -24.27 -4.58 -14.94
CA TYR A 10 -23.17 -5.53 -14.83
C TYR A 10 -22.50 -5.50 -13.46
N PHE A 11 -22.34 -4.33 -12.85
CA PHE A 11 -21.54 -4.17 -11.63
C PHE A 11 -22.38 -3.90 -10.36
N GLY A 12 -23.69 -3.59 -10.51
CA GLY A 12 -24.60 -3.38 -9.38
C GLY A 12 -24.40 -2.08 -8.60
N TYR A 13 -23.76 -1.07 -9.21
CA TYR A 13 -23.56 0.24 -8.58
C TYR A 13 -24.49 1.28 -9.19
N ASP A 14 -25.07 2.15 -8.33
CA ASP A 14 -26.01 3.20 -8.77
C ASP A 14 -25.32 4.48 -9.25
N SER A 15 -24.05 4.68 -8.87
CA SER A 15 -23.30 5.88 -9.20
C SER A 15 -21.81 5.62 -9.32
N PHE A 16 -21.16 6.42 -10.14
CA PHE A 16 -19.71 6.45 -10.27
C PHE A 16 -19.05 7.11 -9.06
N ARG A 17 -17.83 6.68 -8.74
CA ARG A 17 -16.97 7.37 -7.79
C ARG A 17 -16.38 8.63 -8.44
N ALA A 18 -15.84 9.55 -7.61
CA ALA A 18 -15.21 10.77 -8.10
C ALA A 18 -14.18 10.50 -9.21
N GLY A 19 -14.28 11.24 -10.32
CA GLY A 19 -13.43 11.15 -11.49
C GLY A 19 -13.71 9.99 -12.45
N GLN A 20 -14.47 8.95 -12.07
CA GLN A 20 -14.76 7.82 -12.97
C GLN A 20 -15.65 8.26 -14.15
N GLU A 21 -16.70 9.03 -13.90
CA GLU A 21 -17.63 9.51 -14.93
C GLU A 21 -16.92 10.41 -15.95
N ASP A 22 -16.00 11.27 -15.48
CA ASP A 22 -15.21 12.15 -16.36
C ASP A 22 -14.31 11.35 -17.33
N ILE A 23 -13.68 10.27 -16.81
CA ILE A 23 -12.84 9.37 -17.59
C ILE A 23 -13.67 8.63 -18.63
N ILE A 24 -14.78 8.03 -18.21
CA ILE A 24 -15.68 7.25 -19.08
C ILE A 24 -16.22 8.13 -20.21
N ASN A 25 -16.70 9.33 -19.89
CA ASN A 25 -17.21 10.27 -20.87
C ASN A 25 -16.13 10.70 -21.87
N ALA A 26 -14.92 10.99 -21.41
CA ALA A 26 -13.81 11.33 -22.29
C ALA A 26 -13.47 10.21 -23.29
N ILE A 27 -13.45 8.95 -22.84
CA ILE A 27 -13.25 7.77 -23.70
C ILE A 27 -14.37 7.66 -24.74
N LEU A 28 -15.63 7.81 -24.33
CA LEU A 28 -16.79 7.76 -25.21
C LEU A 28 -16.81 8.91 -26.23
N GLU A 29 -16.26 10.08 -25.86
CA GLU A 29 -16.01 11.22 -26.77
C GLU A 29 -14.80 10.99 -27.69
N LYS A 30 -14.19 9.81 -27.64
CA LYS A 30 -12.98 9.43 -28.42
C LYS A 30 -11.75 10.29 -28.12
N LYS A 31 -11.61 10.76 -26.86
CA LYS A 31 -10.43 11.46 -26.38
C LYS A 31 -9.49 10.47 -25.68
N ASP A 32 -8.19 10.66 -25.86
CA ASP A 32 -7.21 9.95 -25.06
C ASP A 32 -7.32 10.33 -23.57
N VAL A 33 -6.97 9.42 -22.69
CA VAL A 33 -7.09 9.62 -21.24
C VAL A 33 -5.80 9.22 -20.53
N LEU A 34 -5.37 10.05 -19.59
CA LEU A 34 -4.43 9.66 -18.54
C LEU A 34 -5.12 9.77 -17.18
N ALA A 35 -5.32 8.63 -16.53
CA ALA A 35 -5.97 8.53 -15.23
C ALA A 35 -4.99 8.10 -14.14
N ILE A 36 -4.74 8.99 -13.18
CA ILE A 36 -3.95 8.71 -11.97
C ILE A 36 -4.92 8.60 -10.80
N MET A 37 -5.15 7.36 -10.35
CA MET A 37 -6.15 7.03 -9.35
C MET A 37 -5.58 6.06 -8.32
N PRO A 38 -5.82 6.24 -7.01
CA PRO A 38 -5.28 5.36 -5.98
C PRO A 38 -5.74 3.91 -6.16
N THR A 39 -5.03 2.97 -5.54
CA THR A 39 -5.46 1.58 -5.46
C THR A 39 -6.83 1.50 -4.77
N GLY A 40 -7.74 0.67 -5.30
CA GLY A 40 -9.11 0.56 -4.78
C GLY A 40 -10.07 1.66 -5.21
N ALA A 41 -9.64 2.65 -6.02
CA ALA A 41 -10.54 3.67 -6.58
C ALA A 41 -11.43 3.16 -7.73
N GLY A 42 -11.23 1.93 -8.19
CA GLY A 42 -12.02 1.32 -9.27
C GLY A 42 -11.56 1.71 -10.67
N LYS A 43 -10.22 1.79 -10.88
CA LYS A 43 -9.61 2.05 -12.20
C LYS A 43 -10.18 1.17 -13.32
N SER A 44 -10.37 -0.14 -13.04
CA SER A 44 -10.83 -1.10 -14.04
C SER A 44 -12.20 -0.74 -14.61
N LEU A 45 -13.12 -0.25 -13.79
CA LEU A 45 -14.45 0.19 -14.24
C LEU A 45 -14.36 1.32 -15.28
N CYS A 46 -13.36 2.19 -15.17
CA CYS A 46 -13.20 3.34 -16.06
C CYS A 46 -12.92 2.96 -17.52
N TYR A 47 -12.39 1.77 -17.77
CA TYR A 47 -12.23 1.26 -19.14
C TYR A 47 -13.18 0.09 -19.46
N GLN A 48 -13.64 -0.67 -18.47
CA GLN A 48 -14.58 -1.77 -18.68
C GLN A 48 -15.97 -1.28 -19.10
N VAL A 49 -16.48 -0.22 -18.48
CA VAL A 49 -17.78 0.37 -18.84
C VAL A 49 -17.77 0.90 -20.29
N PRO A 50 -16.83 1.78 -20.71
CA PRO A 50 -16.82 2.23 -22.11
C PRO A 50 -16.49 1.12 -23.09
N ALA A 51 -15.73 0.08 -22.73
CA ALA A 51 -15.50 -1.09 -23.57
C ALA A 51 -16.81 -1.78 -23.97
N MET A 52 -17.80 -1.82 -23.09
CA MET A 52 -19.14 -2.39 -23.39
C MET A 52 -19.97 -1.49 -24.32
N MET A 53 -19.68 -0.20 -24.36
CA MET A 53 -20.46 0.79 -25.14
C MET A 53 -19.87 1.07 -26.52
N LEU A 54 -18.55 0.91 -26.69
CA LEU A 54 -17.86 1.09 -27.97
C LEU A 54 -18.18 -0.04 -28.94
N SER A 55 -18.15 0.21 -30.25
CA SER A 55 -18.51 -0.77 -31.29
C SER A 55 -17.51 -1.92 -31.41
N GLY A 56 -16.21 -1.61 -31.46
CA GLY A 56 -15.13 -2.58 -31.61
C GLY A 56 -14.73 -3.28 -30.31
N ILE A 57 -13.56 -3.88 -30.32
CA ILE A 57 -12.95 -4.54 -29.17
C ILE A 57 -12.05 -3.59 -28.39
N THR A 58 -11.83 -3.89 -27.12
CA THR A 58 -10.87 -3.21 -26.25
C THR A 58 -9.71 -4.14 -25.97
N VAL A 59 -8.49 -3.65 -26.26
CA VAL A 59 -7.23 -4.33 -25.93
C VAL A 59 -6.68 -3.71 -24.65
N VAL A 60 -6.55 -4.50 -23.59
CA VAL A 60 -5.99 -4.07 -22.29
C VAL A 60 -4.59 -4.65 -22.14
N ILE A 61 -3.58 -3.78 -22.11
CA ILE A 61 -2.19 -4.15 -21.92
C ILE A 61 -1.89 -4.10 -20.42
N SER A 62 -1.52 -5.24 -19.83
CA SER A 62 -1.26 -5.36 -18.39
C SER A 62 0.04 -6.14 -18.15
N PRO A 63 0.84 -5.78 -17.12
CA PRO A 63 2.17 -6.36 -16.92
C PRO A 63 2.15 -7.72 -16.22
N LEU A 64 0.97 -8.19 -15.77
CA LEU A 64 0.86 -9.28 -14.82
C LEU A 64 -0.17 -10.32 -15.22
N ILE A 65 0.32 -11.56 -15.38
CA ILE A 65 -0.49 -12.71 -15.77
C ILE A 65 -1.61 -12.98 -14.75
N SER A 66 -1.30 -12.96 -13.46
CA SER A 66 -2.29 -13.20 -12.40
C SER A 66 -3.40 -12.16 -12.40
N LEU A 67 -3.05 -10.88 -12.57
CA LEU A 67 -4.03 -9.80 -12.64
C LEU A 67 -4.96 -9.95 -13.84
N MET A 68 -4.41 -10.29 -15.02
CA MET A 68 -5.22 -10.55 -16.22
C MET A 68 -6.21 -11.69 -15.99
N GLN A 69 -5.77 -12.80 -15.38
CA GLN A 69 -6.61 -13.95 -15.10
C GLN A 69 -7.76 -13.60 -14.14
N ASP A 70 -7.46 -12.86 -13.08
CA ASP A 70 -8.44 -12.41 -12.09
C ASP A 70 -9.45 -11.43 -12.69
N GLN A 71 -8.99 -10.46 -13.51
CA GLN A 71 -9.87 -9.52 -14.20
C GLN A 71 -10.77 -10.21 -15.20
N VAL A 72 -10.24 -11.12 -16.01
CA VAL A 72 -11.03 -11.88 -17.00
C VAL A 72 -12.06 -12.77 -16.29
N LYS A 73 -11.67 -13.45 -15.22
CA LYS A 73 -12.62 -14.26 -14.43
C LYS A 73 -13.74 -13.39 -13.86
N SER A 74 -13.40 -12.25 -13.25
CA SER A 74 -14.39 -11.33 -12.69
C SER A 74 -15.36 -10.77 -13.73
N LEU A 75 -14.87 -10.45 -14.94
CA LEU A 75 -15.70 -9.98 -16.05
C LEU A 75 -16.66 -11.08 -16.53
N ASN A 76 -16.15 -12.28 -16.73
CA ASN A 76 -16.98 -13.42 -17.16
C ASN A 76 -18.03 -13.77 -16.10
N ASP A 77 -17.73 -13.66 -14.82
CA ASP A 77 -18.67 -13.89 -13.71
C ASP A 77 -19.83 -12.89 -13.70
N VAL A 78 -19.60 -11.65 -14.14
CA VAL A 78 -20.67 -10.64 -14.28
C VAL A 78 -21.33 -10.65 -15.67
N GLY A 79 -20.96 -11.60 -16.55
CA GLY A 79 -21.57 -11.77 -17.88
C GLY A 79 -20.94 -10.93 -18.99
N ILE A 80 -19.77 -10.35 -18.76
CA ILE A 80 -18.99 -9.65 -19.77
C ILE A 80 -17.94 -10.61 -20.33
N ASN A 81 -18.08 -11.00 -21.60
CA ASN A 81 -17.15 -11.92 -22.23
C ASN A 81 -15.78 -11.27 -22.44
N ALA A 82 -14.79 -11.76 -21.70
CA ALA A 82 -13.40 -11.32 -21.78
C ALA A 82 -12.44 -12.51 -21.91
N ALA A 83 -11.29 -12.29 -22.52
CA ALA A 83 -10.24 -13.28 -22.65
C ALA A 83 -8.87 -12.68 -22.34
N TYR A 84 -7.83 -13.52 -22.20
CA TYR A 84 -6.45 -13.07 -22.08
C TYR A 84 -5.52 -13.83 -23.03
N VAL A 85 -4.42 -13.19 -23.41
CA VAL A 85 -3.31 -13.78 -24.18
C VAL A 85 -2.00 -13.50 -23.44
N ASN A 86 -1.38 -14.55 -22.93
CA ASN A 86 -0.11 -14.46 -22.21
C ASN A 86 0.78 -15.69 -22.43
N SER A 87 1.90 -15.81 -21.72
CA SER A 87 2.86 -16.89 -21.89
C SER A 87 2.44 -18.25 -21.33
N THR A 88 1.31 -18.33 -20.61
CA THR A 88 0.81 -19.61 -20.05
C THR A 88 -0.04 -20.38 -21.04
N LEU A 89 -0.51 -19.73 -22.13
CA LEU A 89 -1.32 -20.38 -23.15
C LEU A 89 -0.44 -21.04 -24.21
N SER A 90 -0.88 -22.20 -24.69
CA SER A 90 -0.33 -22.85 -25.88
C SER A 90 -0.67 -22.06 -27.16
N GLU A 91 0.09 -22.26 -28.21
CA GLU A 91 -0.14 -21.60 -29.51
C GLU A 91 -1.54 -21.88 -30.08
N SER A 92 -2.08 -23.10 -29.89
CA SER A 92 -3.43 -23.44 -30.33
C SER A 92 -4.52 -22.75 -29.51
N GLU A 93 -4.31 -22.54 -28.20
CA GLU A 93 -5.24 -21.79 -27.36
C GLU A 93 -5.23 -20.31 -27.72
N ILE A 94 -4.05 -19.74 -28.03
CA ILE A 94 -3.92 -18.37 -28.53
C ILE A 94 -4.71 -18.20 -29.84
N ASP A 95 -4.50 -19.08 -30.84
CA ASP A 95 -5.19 -19.03 -32.12
C ASP A 95 -6.72 -19.15 -31.92
N GLY A 96 -7.17 -20.09 -31.07
CA GLY A 96 -8.57 -20.24 -30.73
C GLY A 96 -9.17 -18.97 -30.11
N THR A 97 -8.47 -18.37 -29.15
CA THR A 97 -8.89 -17.14 -28.47
C THR A 97 -8.99 -15.97 -29.46
N LEU A 98 -7.97 -15.72 -30.28
CA LEU A 98 -7.96 -14.63 -31.25
C LEU A 98 -9.08 -14.80 -32.31
N ASN A 99 -9.33 -16.01 -32.77
CA ASN A 99 -10.45 -16.30 -33.67
C ASN A 99 -11.82 -16.01 -33.03
N MET A 100 -11.99 -16.34 -31.74
CA MET A 100 -13.23 -16.01 -31.01
C MET A 100 -13.41 -14.49 -30.86
N VAL A 101 -12.32 -13.73 -30.68
CA VAL A 101 -12.36 -12.26 -30.65
C VAL A 101 -12.79 -11.70 -32.00
N LEU A 102 -12.22 -12.19 -33.12
CA LEU A 102 -12.61 -11.78 -34.48
C LEU A 102 -14.09 -12.09 -34.79
N ASN A 103 -14.64 -13.16 -34.22
CA ASN A 103 -16.06 -13.52 -34.36
C ASN A 103 -16.98 -12.75 -33.40
N GLY A 104 -16.46 -11.77 -32.64
CA GLY A 104 -17.24 -10.89 -31.76
C GLY A 104 -17.72 -11.56 -30.45
N ILE A 105 -17.14 -12.72 -30.08
CA ILE A 105 -17.52 -13.42 -28.85
C ILE A 105 -16.95 -12.67 -27.62
N TYR A 106 -15.71 -12.17 -27.72
CA TYR A 106 -15.05 -11.43 -26.65
C TYR A 106 -15.02 -9.93 -26.96
N LYS A 107 -15.39 -9.13 -25.99
CA LYS A 107 -15.44 -7.67 -26.07
C LYS A 107 -14.15 -7.03 -25.55
N ILE A 108 -13.50 -7.68 -24.59
CA ILE A 108 -12.29 -7.22 -23.94
C ILE A 108 -11.24 -8.32 -24.02
N ILE A 109 -10.02 -7.98 -24.48
CA ILE A 109 -8.90 -8.88 -24.50
C ILE A 109 -7.74 -8.29 -23.69
N TYR A 110 -7.26 -9.03 -22.68
CA TYR A 110 -6.07 -8.68 -21.91
C TYR A 110 -4.83 -9.31 -22.56
N ILE A 111 -3.75 -8.53 -22.67
CA ILE A 111 -2.52 -9.01 -23.29
C ILE A 111 -1.29 -8.58 -22.49
N ALA A 112 -0.31 -9.49 -22.40
CA ALA A 112 1.01 -9.16 -21.89
C ALA A 112 1.79 -8.33 -22.91
N PRO A 113 2.50 -7.27 -22.49
CA PRO A 113 3.20 -6.35 -23.43
C PRO A 113 4.21 -7.07 -24.32
N GLU A 114 4.84 -8.17 -23.86
CA GLU A 114 5.78 -8.98 -24.64
C GLU A 114 5.13 -9.70 -25.83
N ARG A 115 3.80 -9.84 -25.84
CA ARG A 115 3.07 -10.50 -26.91
C ARG A 115 2.63 -9.56 -28.04
N LEU A 116 2.73 -8.25 -27.84
CA LEU A 116 2.35 -7.23 -28.85
C LEU A 116 3.13 -7.37 -30.15
N GLU A 117 4.40 -7.79 -30.09
CA GLU A 117 5.28 -7.97 -31.27
C GLU A 117 5.15 -9.36 -31.91
N SER A 118 4.33 -10.27 -31.36
CA SER A 118 4.17 -11.59 -31.96
C SER A 118 3.49 -11.49 -33.34
N ALA A 119 3.99 -12.21 -34.32
CA ALA A 119 3.46 -12.17 -35.71
C ALA A 119 1.95 -12.45 -35.74
N LYS A 120 1.48 -13.41 -34.92
CA LYS A 120 0.06 -13.76 -34.82
C LYS A 120 -0.80 -12.62 -34.30
N PHE A 121 -0.35 -11.95 -33.23
CA PHE A 121 -1.10 -10.83 -32.66
C PHE A 121 -1.08 -9.61 -33.58
N CYS A 122 0.04 -9.35 -34.27
CA CYS A 122 0.11 -8.29 -35.28
C CYS A 122 -0.84 -8.56 -36.44
N GLU A 123 -0.95 -9.82 -36.93
CA GLU A 123 -1.89 -10.19 -38.00
C GLU A 123 -3.35 -10.07 -37.52
N PHE A 124 -3.68 -10.56 -36.34
CA PHE A 124 -4.98 -10.38 -35.70
C PHE A 124 -5.35 -8.90 -35.61
N SER A 125 -4.44 -8.05 -35.14
CA SER A 125 -4.70 -6.62 -34.92
C SER A 125 -4.98 -5.84 -36.22
N LYS A 126 -4.50 -6.33 -37.36
CA LYS A 126 -4.81 -5.74 -38.68
C LYS A 126 -6.23 -6.07 -39.15
N GLN A 127 -6.81 -7.16 -38.66
CA GLN A 127 -8.15 -7.63 -39.03
C GLN A 127 -9.23 -7.18 -38.06
N ALA A 128 -8.84 -6.94 -36.80
CA ALA A 128 -9.76 -6.62 -35.72
C ALA A 128 -10.15 -5.14 -35.72
N ASP A 129 -11.42 -4.84 -35.45
CA ASP A 129 -11.91 -3.48 -35.17
C ASP A 129 -11.56 -3.11 -33.72
N ILE A 130 -10.38 -2.50 -33.50
CA ILE A 130 -9.91 -2.09 -32.19
C ILE A 130 -10.37 -0.67 -31.89
N SER A 131 -11.36 -0.51 -31.04
CA SER A 131 -11.91 0.80 -30.66
C SER A 131 -11.09 1.49 -29.57
N MET A 132 -10.48 0.72 -28.64
CA MET A 132 -9.72 1.26 -27.53
C MET A 132 -8.50 0.39 -27.20
N VAL A 133 -7.39 1.03 -26.87
CA VAL A 133 -6.21 0.42 -26.25
C VAL A 133 -6.05 1.02 -24.85
N THR A 134 -6.10 0.18 -23.85
CA THR A 134 -5.92 0.54 -22.44
C THR A 134 -4.56 0.06 -21.96
N VAL A 135 -3.78 0.96 -21.36
CA VAL A 135 -2.49 0.65 -20.75
C VAL A 135 -2.67 0.68 -19.23
N ASP A 136 -2.74 -0.50 -18.63
CA ASP A 136 -2.80 -0.65 -17.18
C ASP A 136 -1.38 -0.59 -16.60
N GLU A 137 -1.26 -0.11 -15.34
CA GLU A 137 0.01 0.17 -14.67
C GLU A 137 0.99 0.98 -15.57
N ALA A 138 0.46 2.05 -16.18
CA ALA A 138 1.17 2.84 -17.18
C ALA A 138 2.51 3.44 -16.68
N HIS A 139 2.72 3.52 -15.35
CA HIS A 139 4.01 3.93 -14.78
C HIS A 139 5.18 3.01 -15.19
N CYS A 140 4.88 1.76 -15.62
CA CYS A 140 5.90 0.83 -16.15
C CYS A 140 6.60 1.33 -17.43
N ILE A 141 6.05 2.33 -18.12
CA ILE A 141 6.64 2.89 -19.34
C ILE A 141 7.80 3.84 -19.04
N SER A 142 7.80 4.46 -17.86
CA SER A 142 8.76 5.48 -17.49
C SER A 142 9.98 4.86 -16.81
N GLN A 143 11.16 5.25 -17.24
CA GLN A 143 12.41 4.94 -16.53
C GLN A 143 12.42 5.55 -15.13
N TRP A 144 11.66 6.63 -14.92
CA TRP A 144 11.43 7.24 -13.61
C TRP A 144 10.32 6.54 -12.80
N GLY A 145 9.65 5.53 -13.37
CA GLY A 145 8.71 4.66 -12.67
C GLY A 145 9.41 3.68 -11.72
N GLN A 146 8.66 3.13 -10.77
CA GLN A 146 9.21 2.17 -9.78
C GLN A 146 9.46 0.77 -10.37
N ASP A 147 8.73 0.40 -11.44
CA ASP A 147 8.78 -0.91 -12.11
C ASP A 147 8.89 -0.70 -13.62
N PHE A 148 10.01 -0.09 -14.06
CA PHE A 148 10.25 0.13 -15.48
C PHE A 148 10.34 -1.19 -16.23
N ARG A 149 9.60 -1.30 -17.33
CA ARG A 149 9.58 -2.47 -18.22
C ARG A 149 9.86 -2.06 -19.66
N PRO A 150 10.99 -2.48 -20.25
CA PRO A 150 11.32 -2.14 -21.64
C PRO A 150 10.22 -2.51 -22.65
N SER A 151 9.46 -3.59 -22.40
CA SER A 151 8.34 -4.01 -23.24
C SER A 151 7.20 -2.97 -23.32
N TYR A 152 7.05 -2.10 -22.32
CA TYR A 152 6.05 -1.03 -22.32
C TYR A 152 6.37 0.10 -23.28
N VAL A 153 7.64 0.37 -23.54
CA VAL A 153 8.06 1.40 -24.51
C VAL A 153 7.60 1.04 -25.93
N LYS A 154 7.44 -0.25 -26.23
CA LYS A 154 6.99 -0.75 -27.54
C LYS A 154 5.48 -0.63 -27.77
N ILE A 155 4.71 -0.26 -26.76
CA ILE A 155 3.25 -0.08 -26.88
C ILE A 155 2.91 0.99 -27.91
N VAL A 156 3.71 2.06 -27.99
CA VAL A 156 3.49 3.13 -28.97
C VAL A 156 3.66 2.62 -30.41
N ASP A 157 4.64 1.73 -30.66
CA ASP A 157 4.86 1.14 -31.97
C ASP A 157 3.70 0.24 -32.39
N TYR A 158 3.17 -0.52 -31.43
CA TYR A 158 1.96 -1.31 -31.63
C TYR A 158 0.77 -0.41 -32.00
N ILE A 159 0.48 0.65 -31.24
CA ILE A 159 -0.61 1.59 -31.53
C ILE A 159 -0.46 2.20 -32.94
N ASN A 160 0.74 2.59 -33.32
CA ASN A 160 1.04 3.16 -34.65
C ASN A 160 0.91 2.14 -35.79
N SER A 161 0.99 0.84 -35.49
CA SER A 161 0.87 -0.23 -36.51
C SER A 161 -0.60 -0.58 -36.83
N LEU A 162 -1.56 -0.09 -36.06
CA LEU A 162 -2.98 -0.38 -36.27
C LEU A 162 -3.54 0.36 -37.47
N PRO A 163 -4.50 -0.25 -38.24
CA PRO A 163 -5.12 0.36 -39.40
C PRO A 163 -5.81 1.70 -39.15
N ALA A 164 -6.37 1.86 -37.95
CA ALA A 164 -6.96 3.10 -37.48
C ALA A 164 -6.48 3.32 -36.02
N ARG A 165 -6.18 4.57 -35.65
CA ARG A 165 -5.76 4.89 -34.28
C ARG A 165 -6.95 4.75 -33.33
N PRO A 166 -6.89 3.84 -32.34
CA PRO A 166 -7.92 3.71 -31.32
C PRO A 166 -7.84 4.84 -30.30
N VAL A 167 -8.83 4.94 -29.42
CA VAL A 167 -8.70 5.71 -28.17
C VAL A 167 -7.65 5.06 -27.30
N VAL A 168 -6.69 5.85 -26.80
CA VAL A 168 -5.66 5.36 -25.87
C VAL A 168 -5.98 5.83 -24.46
N SER A 169 -6.11 4.89 -23.53
CA SER A 169 -6.35 5.19 -22.12
C SER A 169 -5.26 4.59 -21.24
N ALA A 170 -4.60 5.41 -20.46
CA ALA A 170 -3.50 5.03 -19.59
C ALA A 170 -3.90 5.16 -18.12
N PHE A 171 -3.69 4.11 -17.32
CA PHE A 171 -4.07 4.06 -15.93
C PHE A 171 -2.89 3.71 -15.04
N THR A 172 -2.75 4.43 -13.92
CA THR A 172 -1.78 4.09 -12.87
C THR A 172 -2.28 4.52 -11.50
N ALA A 173 -1.74 3.89 -10.45
CA ALA A 173 -2.00 4.29 -9.07
C ALA A 173 -0.96 5.28 -8.54
N THR A 174 0.24 5.26 -9.10
CA THR A 174 1.42 5.97 -8.63
C THR A 174 2.09 6.67 -9.79
N ALA A 175 2.08 7.99 -9.78
CA ALA A 175 2.85 8.77 -10.74
C ALA A 175 3.25 10.11 -10.11
N THR A 176 4.55 10.38 -10.08
CA THR A 176 5.08 11.73 -9.87
C THR A 176 4.86 12.57 -11.12
N ASN A 177 5.13 13.86 -11.06
CA ASN A 177 4.98 14.74 -12.23
C ASN A 177 5.89 14.31 -13.39
N GLU A 178 7.09 13.80 -13.10
CA GLU A 178 8.02 13.29 -14.09
C GLU A 178 7.43 12.05 -14.79
N VAL A 179 6.94 11.08 -14.02
CA VAL A 179 6.32 9.85 -14.54
C VAL A 179 5.08 10.18 -15.39
N LYS A 180 4.26 11.15 -14.94
CA LYS A 180 3.11 11.63 -15.70
C LYS A 180 3.52 12.15 -17.06
N THR A 181 4.53 13.04 -17.12
CA THR A 181 5.04 13.62 -18.37
C THR A 181 5.59 12.54 -19.30
N ASP A 182 6.32 11.57 -18.76
CA ASP A 182 6.83 10.44 -19.55
C ASP A 182 5.70 9.62 -20.18
N ILE A 183 4.65 9.28 -19.40
CA ILE A 183 3.50 8.54 -19.93
C ILE A 183 2.87 9.28 -21.10
N GLU A 184 2.61 10.58 -20.95
CA GLU A 184 2.02 11.41 -22.01
C GLU A 184 2.90 11.44 -23.27
N CYS A 185 4.22 11.66 -23.10
CA CYS A 185 5.17 11.78 -24.19
C CYS A 185 5.44 10.44 -24.88
N ILE A 186 5.73 9.37 -24.14
CA ILE A 186 6.15 8.08 -24.70
C ILE A 186 4.97 7.38 -25.37
N LEU A 187 3.77 7.40 -24.78
CA LEU A 187 2.55 6.87 -25.41
C LEU A 187 2.01 7.77 -26.55
N ARG A 188 2.56 8.96 -26.72
CA ARG A 188 2.09 9.97 -27.70
C ARG A 188 0.58 10.18 -27.60
N LEU A 189 0.11 10.43 -26.37
CA LEU A 189 -1.31 10.70 -26.12
C LEU A 189 -1.71 12.00 -26.85
N ASP A 190 -2.83 11.95 -27.59
CA ASP A 190 -3.32 13.10 -28.35
C ASP A 190 -4.25 13.95 -27.49
N ASN A 191 -3.76 15.09 -27.02
CA ASN A 191 -4.50 16.04 -26.18
C ASN A 191 -5.34 15.34 -25.08
N PRO A 192 -4.71 14.55 -24.20
CA PRO A 192 -5.41 13.64 -23.33
C PRO A 192 -6.23 14.38 -22.26
N LYS A 193 -7.36 13.81 -21.89
CA LYS A 193 -8.04 14.17 -20.65
C LYS A 193 -7.23 13.61 -19.48
N VAL A 194 -6.56 14.47 -18.73
CA VAL A 194 -5.84 14.07 -17.52
C VAL A 194 -6.79 14.17 -16.32
N VAL A 195 -6.96 13.06 -15.60
CA VAL A 195 -7.77 12.99 -14.39
C VAL A 195 -6.92 12.45 -13.24
N ILE A 196 -6.76 13.26 -12.21
CA ILE A 196 -6.07 12.89 -10.97
C ILE A 196 -7.11 12.97 -9.85
N THR A 197 -7.49 11.83 -9.28
CA THR A 197 -8.52 11.78 -8.23
C THR A 197 -7.98 11.99 -6.82
N GLY A 198 -6.67 12.27 -6.72
CA GLY A 198 -5.96 12.40 -5.47
C GLY A 198 -5.37 11.07 -4.97
N PHE A 199 -4.49 11.17 -3.96
CA PHE A 199 -3.81 10.02 -3.37
C PHE A 199 -4.30 9.71 -1.95
N ASP A 200 -5.23 10.50 -1.41
CA ASP A 200 -5.70 10.33 -0.03
C ASP A 200 -6.62 9.12 0.13
N ARG A 201 -6.20 8.20 0.98
CA ARG A 201 -6.96 7.04 1.44
C ARG A 201 -7.40 7.27 2.90
N LYS A 202 -8.52 7.97 3.09
CA LYS A 202 -9.00 8.44 4.41
C LYS A 202 -9.23 7.32 5.44
N ASN A 203 -9.55 6.13 4.95
CA ASN A 203 -9.78 4.95 5.78
C ASN A 203 -8.50 4.22 6.23
N LEU A 204 -7.32 4.63 5.75
CA LEU A 204 -6.06 4.03 6.18
C LEU A 204 -5.45 4.83 7.33
N TYR A 205 -5.09 4.15 8.41
CA TYR A 205 -4.31 4.70 9.50
C TYR A 205 -2.84 4.35 9.30
N TYR A 206 -1.98 5.35 9.23
CA TYR A 206 -0.54 5.15 9.04
C TYR A 206 0.21 5.32 10.35
N SER A 207 1.06 4.36 10.70
CA SER A 207 1.98 4.48 11.84
C SER A 207 3.39 4.00 11.50
N VAL A 208 4.37 4.54 12.21
CA VAL A 208 5.78 4.12 12.16
C VAL A 208 6.24 3.78 13.57
N GLU A 209 6.62 2.51 13.76
CA GLU A 209 7.10 1.98 15.03
C GLU A 209 8.61 1.76 14.97
N HIS A 210 9.36 2.45 15.83
CA HIS A 210 10.83 2.34 15.90
C HIS A 210 11.25 1.09 16.68
N ILE A 211 11.26 -0.06 15.99
CA ILE A 211 11.51 -1.38 16.58
C ILE A 211 12.63 -2.09 15.79
N SER A 212 13.55 -2.74 16.48
CA SER A 212 14.67 -3.47 15.89
C SER A 212 14.79 -4.92 16.38
N GLY A 213 15.41 -5.77 15.55
CA GLY A 213 15.76 -7.14 15.88
C GLY A 213 14.55 -8.01 16.28
N LYS A 214 14.75 -8.92 17.24
CA LYS A 214 13.72 -9.87 17.72
C LYS A 214 12.46 -9.22 18.31
N ASN A 215 12.51 -7.94 18.64
CA ASN A 215 11.33 -7.23 19.13
C ASN A 215 10.27 -7.04 18.04
N ARG A 216 10.65 -7.08 16.75
CA ARG A 216 9.71 -7.06 15.62
C ARG A 216 8.83 -8.30 15.60
N ASP A 217 9.43 -9.49 15.73
CA ASP A 217 8.68 -10.76 15.75
C ASP A 217 7.68 -10.78 16.90
N ARG A 218 8.11 -10.28 18.07
CA ARG A 218 7.24 -10.18 19.24
C ARG A 218 6.08 -9.19 19.02
N TYR A 219 6.37 -8.02 18.44
CA TYR A 219 5.35 -7.02 18.13
C TYR A 219 4.30 -7.59 17.17
N ILE A 220 4.74 -8.16 16.05
CA ILE A 220 3.85 -8.76 15.05
C ILE A 220 3.04 -9.91 15.65
N SER A 221 3.68 -10.80 16.42
CA SER A 221 2.99 -11.92 17.05
C SER A 221 1.89 -11.49 18.00
N ASN A 222 2.11 -10.42 18.77
CA ASN A 222 1.09 -9.86 19.66
C ASN A 222 -0.02 -9.20 18.84
N TYR A 223 0.33 -8.38 17.85
CA TYR A 223 -0.62 -7.69 17.00
C TYR A 223 -1.55 -8.68 16.28
N VAL A 224 -1.00 -9.71 15.64
CA VAL A 224 -1.80 -10.73 14.93
C VAL A 224 -2.71 -11.52 15.89
N LYS A 225 -2.29 -11.76 17.14
CA LYS A 225 -3.15 -12.41 18.15
C LYS A 225 -4.31 -11.54 18.59
N GLU A 226 -4.10 -10.23 18.69
CA GLU A 226 -5.16 -9.26 19.01
C GLU A 226 -6.16 -9.09 17.86
N HIS A 227 -5.72 -9.37 16.62
CA HIS A 227 -6.48 -9.26 15.37
C HIS A 227 -6.64 -10.60 14.66
N ILE A 228 -6.90 -11.68 15.41
CA ILE A 228 -6.84 -13.06 14.90
C ILE A 228 -7.90 -13.38 13.83
N ASP A 229 -9.03 -12.67 13.86
CA ASP A 229 -10.14 -12.84 12.93
C ASP A 229 -10.06 -11.88 11.72
N GLU A 230 -9.01 -11.08 11.65
CA GLU A 230 -8.80 -10.09 10.61
C GLU A 230 -7.79 -10.56 9.57
N SER A 231 -8.07 -10.22 8.29
CA SER A 231 -7.14 -10.51 7.20
C SER A 231 -6.00 -9.49 7.13
N GLY A 232 -4.75 -9.98 7.06
CA GLY A 232 -3.57 -9.12 7.06
C GLY A 232 -2.44 -9.58 6.16
N ILE A 233 -1.64 -8.60 5.71
CA ILE A 233 -0.42 -8.83 4.91
C ILE A 233 0.79 -8.31 5.68
N ILE A 234 1.85 -9.13 5.76
CA ILE A 234 3.11 -8.75 6.39
C ILE A 234 4.22 -8.80 5.35
N TYR A 235 4.77 -7.64 5.00
CA TYR A 235 5.85 -7.53 4.02
C TYR A 235 7.22 -7.58 4.67
N CYS A 236 8.09 -8.45 4.15
CA CYS A 236 9.49 -8.59 4.55
C CYS A 236 10.42 -8.38 3.35
N THR A 237 11.54 -7.71 3.53
CA THR A 237 12.51 -7.47 2.45
C THR A 237 13.19 -8.76 1.98
N THR A 238 13.39 -9.75 2.83
CA THR A 238 14.13 -10.97 2.50
C THR A 238 13.30 -12.24 2.64
N ARG A 239 13.55 -13.24 1.76
CA ARG A 239 12.95 -14.59 1.83
C ARG A 239 13.18 -15.22 3.22
N LYS A 240 14.39 -15.07 3.78
CA LYS A 240 14.75 -15.59 5.10
C LYS A 240 13.85 -15.03 6.21
N ASN A 241 13.53 -13.74 6.18
CA ASN A 241 12.63 -13.14 7.17
C ASN A 241 11.20 -13.63 6.99
N VAL A 242 10.75 -13.85 5.73
CA VAL A 242 9.44 -14.44 5.44
C VAL A 242 9.32 -15.83 6.06
N ASP A 243 10.30 -16.71 5.80
CA ASP A 243 10.29 -18.07 6.32
C ASP A 243 10.34 -18.10 7.86
N ALA A 244 11.23 -17.34 8.47
CA ALA A 244 11.39 -17.29 9.93
C ALA A 244 10.13 -16.76 10.64
N LEU A 245 9.50 -15.71 10.11
CA LEU A 245 8.28 -15.16 10.69
C LEU A 245 7.08 -16.09 10.48
N TYR A 246 6.98 -16.72 9.30
CA TYR A 246 5.98 -17.75 9.01
C TYR A 246 6.07 -18.90 10.02
N GLU A 247 7.27 -19.45 10.26
CA GLU A 247 7.48 -20.53 11.24
C GLU A 247 7.09 -20.08 12.66
N THR A 248 7.44 -18.83 13.03
CA THR A 248 7.11 -18.27 14.33
C THR A 248 5.60 -18.20 14.52
N LEU A 249 4.87 -17.60 13.59
CA LEU A 249 3.41 -17.43 13.68
C LEU A 249 2.68 -18.78 13.59
N SER A 250 3.12 -19.66 12.69
CA SER A 250 2.57 -21.02 12.54
C SER A 250 2.73 -21.85 13.82
N SER A 251 3.90 -21.77 14.48
CA SER A 251 4.14 -22.47 15.76
C SER A 251 3.23 -21.99 16.89
N MET A 252 2.66 -20.80 16.78
CA MET A 252 1.68 -20.23 17.74
C MET A 252 0.23 -20.64 17.40
N GLY A 253 0.00 -21.47 16.37
CA GLY A 253 -1.33 -21.89 15.94
C GLY A 253 -2.10 -20.85 15.15
N ILE A 254 -1.43 -19.79 14.64
CA ILE A 254 -2.03 -18.76 13.80
C ILE A 254 -2.21 -19.31 12.38
N SER A 255 -3.39 -19.08 11.78
CA SER A 255 -3.64 -19.43 10.38
C SER A 255 -2.90 -18.47 9.45
N VAL A 256 -1.69 -18.87 9.04
CA VAL A 256 -0.76 -18.04 8.26
C VAL A 256 -0.23 -18.81 7.06
N THR A 257 -0.01 -18.11 5.96
CA THR A 257 0.69 -18.62 4.77
C THR A 257 1.88 -17.73 4.41
N ARG A 258 2.71 -18.17 3.46
CA ARG A 258 3.91 -17.40 3.03
C ARG A 258 4.01 -17.28 1.52
N TYR A 259 4.64 -16.20 1.04
CA TYR A 259 4.82 -16.01 -0.40
C TYR A 259 6.15 -15.31 -0.72
N HIS A 260 6.99 -15.95 -1.52
CA HIS A 260 8.20 -15.34 -2.10
C HIS A 260 8.69 -16.10 -3.34
N ALA A 261 9.53 -15.48 -4.14
CA ALA A 261 10.01 -16.04 -5.41
C ALA A 261 10.86 -17.32 -5.28
N GLY A 262 11.27 -17.72 -4.07
CA GLY A 262 12.00 -18.98 -3.82
C GLY A 262 11.11 -20.21 -3.69
N LEU A 263 9.78 -20.04 -3.60
CA LEU A 263 8.81 -21.14 -3.56
C LEU A 263 8.53 -21.65 -4.98
N SER A 264 8.11 -22.94 -5.11
CA SER A 264 7.65 -23.47 -6.39
C SER A 264 6.39 -22.75 -6.89
N ASN A 265 6.12 -22.86 -8.19
CA ASN A 265 4.93 -22.23 -8.78
C ASN A 265 3.64 -22.78 -8.16
N GLU A 266 3.59 -24.08 -7.90
CA GLU A 266 2.44 -24.75 -7.28
C GLU A 266 2.25 -24.29 -5.83
N GLU A 267 3.34 -24.16 -5.07
CA GLU A 267 3.29 -23.70 -3.69
C GLU A 267 2.88 -22.22 -3.64
N ARG A 268 3.42 -21.37 -4.52
CA ARG A 268 3.01 -19.96 -4.63
C ARG A 268 1.52 -19.84 -4.93
N LYS A 269 1.01 -20.59 -5.90
CA LYS A 269 -0.40 -20.59 -6.27
C LYS A 269 -1.26 -21.06 -5.11
N ARG A 270 -0.95 -22.18 -4.48
CA ARG A 270 -1.70 -22.69 -3.33
C ARG A 270 -1.72 -21.68 -2.17
N ASN A 271 -0.57 -21.11 -1.81
CA ASN A 271 -0.45 -20.17 -0.70
C ASN A 271 -1.20 -18.84 -0.99
N GLN A 272 -1.19 -18.39 -2.23
CA GLN A 272 -1.99 -17.25 -2.68
C GLN A 272 -3.48 -17.56 -2.59
N ASP A 273 -3.90 -18.72 -3.08
CA ASP A 273 -5.28 -19.17 -3.01
C ASP A 273 -5.75 -19.30 -1.55
N ASP A 274 -4.90 -19.85 -0.66
CA ASP A 274 -5.24 -19.96 0.76
C ASP A 274 -5.52 -18.61 1.41
N PHE A 275 -4.77 -17.56 1.04
CA PHE A 275 -5.02 -16.20 1.51
C PHE A 275 -6.25 -15.57 0.85
N ILE A 276 -6.40 -15.72 -0.47
CA ILE A 276 -7.52 -15.13 -1.23
C ILE A 276 -8.86 -15.74 -0.81
N TYR A 277 -8.89 -17.06 -0.55
CA TYR A 277 -10.10 -17.79 -0.16
C TYR A 277 -10.35 -17.83 1.35
N ASP A 278 -9.68 -16.99 2.15
CA ASP A 278 -9.80 -16.92 3.61
C ASP A 278 -9.51 -18.25 4.34
N ARG A 279 -8.76 -19.18 3.70
CA ARG A 279 -8.25 -20.38 4.38
C ARG A 279 -7.09 -20.06 5.31
N SER A 280 -6.32 -19.03 4.96
CA SER A 280 -5.33 -18.39 5.81
C SER A 280 -5.61 -16.90 5.85
N LEU A 281 -5.83 -16.35 7.04
CA LEU A 281 -6.15 -14.92 7.20
C LEU A 281 -4.90 -14.04 7.11
N VAL A 282 -3.73 -14.58 7.35
CA VAL A 282 -2.47 -13.83 7.35
C VAL A 282 -1.54 -14.39 6.28
N VAL A 283 -0.90 -13.49 5.52
CA VAL A 283 0.20 -13.85 4.62
C VAL A 283 1.47 -13.09 4.98
N VAL A 284 2.58 -13.81 5.10
CA VAL A 284 3.93 -13.22 5.22
C VAL A 284 4.62 -13.32 3.87
N ALA A 285 5.04 -12.20 3.31
CA ALA A 285 5.49 -12.18 1.93
C ALA A 285 6.64 -11.20 1.66
N THR A 286 7.36 -11.40 0.55
CA THR A 286 8.16 -10.35 -0.07
C THR A 286 7.29 -9.49 -0.99
N ASN A 287 7.85 -8.39 -1.54
CA ASN A 287 7.21 -7.55 -2.55
C ASN A 287 6.74 -8.33 -3.81
N ALA A 288 7.24 -9.56 -4.02
CA ALA A 288 6.73 -10.46 -5.07
C ALA A 288 5.25 -10.84 -4.88
N PHE A 289 4.73 -10.74 -3.65
CA PHE A 289 3.32 -10.88 -3.33
C PHE A 289 2.65 -9.53 -3.38
N GLY A 290 2.15 -9.16 -4.52
CA GLY A 290 1.61 -7.82 -4.52
C GLY A 290 0.85 -7.47 -5.77
N MET A 291 1.51 -7.37 -6.87
CA MET A 291 0.87 -7.01 -8.11
C MET A 291 -0.14 -8.11 -8.50
N GLY A 292 -1.42 -7.75 -8.67
CA GLY A 292 -2.49 -8.67 -9.05
C GLY A 292 -3.36 -9.21 -7.90
N ILE A 293 -3.13 -8.85 -6.64
CA ILE A 293 -4.00 -9.27 -5.54
C ILE A 293 -5.07 -8.21 -5.31
N ASP A 294 -6.31 -8.60 -5.55
CA ASP A 294 -7.49 -7.74 -5.38
C ASP A 294 -8.42 -8.22 -4.26
N LYS A 295 -7.82 -8.58 -3.10
CA LYS A 295 -8.57 -8.91 -1.89
C LYS A 295 -9.03 -7.63 -1.21
N SER A 296 -10.35 -7.44 -1.10
CA SER A 296 -10.93 -6.16 -0.62
C SER A 296 -10.90 -6.00 0.89
N ASN A 297 -10.97 -7.09 1.65
CA ASN A 297 -11.16 -7.11 3.10
C ASN A 297 -9.88 -7.24 3.93
N VAL A 298 -8.75 -6.74 3.43
CA VAL A 298 -7.48 -6.70 4.20
C VAL A 298 -7.57 -5.59 5.24
N ARG A 299 -7.50 -5.95 6.53
CA ARG A 299 -7.64 -4.98 7.64
C ARG A 299 -6.33 -4.37 8.07
N TYR A 300 -5.20 -5.05 7.84
CA TYR A 300 -3.90 -4.47 8.15
C TYR A 300 -2.81 -4.88 7.15
N VAL A 301 -1.89 -3.95 6.95
CA VAL A 301 -0.63 -4.20 6.23
C VAL A 301 0.52 -3.80 7.16
N ILE A 302 1.39 -4.74 7.48
CA ILE A 302 2.57 -4.50 8.31
C ILE A 302 3.82 -4.63 7.45
N HIS A 303 4.66 -3.60 7.45
CA HIS A 303 5.99 -3.67 6.86
C HIS A 303 7.00 -4.05 7.95
N TYR A 304 7.48 -5.30 7.90
CA TYR A 304 8.52 -5.81 8.79
C TYR A 304 9.84 -5.04 8.64
N ASN A 305 10.15 -4.63 7.43
CA ASN A 305 11.27 -3.77 7.07
C ASN A 305 10.77 -2.57 6.27
N MET A 306 11.55 -1.49 6.25
CA MET A 306 11.30 -0.33 5.40
C MET A 306 11.37 -0.76 3.93
N PRO A 307 10.38 -0.40 3.07
CA PRO A 307 10.48 -0.60 1.63
C PRO A 307 11.45 0.40 1.00
N GLN A 308 11.92 0.10 -0.21
CA GLN A 308 12.95 0.89 -0.89
C GLN A 308 12.49 2.25 -1.41
N SER A 309 11.16 2.47 -1.54
CA SER A 309 10.62 3.74 -2.03
C SER A 309 9.21 4.02 -1.49
N MET A 310 8.79 5.29 -1.59
CA MET A 310 7.44 5.72 -1.22
C MET A 310 6.37 5.11 -2.12
N GLU A 311 6.66 4.89 -3.39
CA GLU A 311 5.75 4.28 -4.34
C GLU A 311 5.48 2.82 -3.96
N ASN A 312 6.53 2.05 -3.63
CA ASN A 312 6.38 0.67 -3.16
C ASN A 312 5.54 0.64 -1.89
N TYR A 313 5.87 1.50 -0.92
CA TYR A 313 5.11 1.62 0.32
C TYR A 313 3.63 1.95 0.06
N TYR A 314 3.36 2.94 -0.77
CA TYR A 314 1.99 3.36 -1.08
C TYR A 314 1.18 2.26 -1.78
N GLN A 315 1.79 1.53 -2.72
CA GLN A 315 1.13 0.40 -3.39
C GLN A 315 0.86 -0.77 -2.44
N GLU A 316 1.83 -1.11 -1.59
CA GLU A 316 1.73 -2.21 -0.63
C GLU A 316 0.74 -1.87 0.50
N ALA A 317 0.86 -0.71 1.13
CA ALA A 317 -0.07 -0.21 2.13
C ALA A 317 -1.49 -0.03 1.58
N GLY A 318 -1.60 0.41 0.31
CA GLY A 318 -2.86 0.59 -0.39
C GLY A 318 -3.67 -0.68 -0.64
N ARG A 319 -3.14 -1.87 -0.31
CA ARG A 319 -3.90 -3.14 -0.32
C ARG A 319 -4.86 -3.24 0.84
N ALA A 320 -4.59 -2.54 1.94
CA ALA A 320 -5.50 -2.46 3.06
C ALA A 320 -6.78 -1.68 2.69
N GLY A 321 -7.92 -2.11 3.22
CA GLY A 321 -9.18 -1.40 3.19
C GLY A 321 -9.68 -1.00 1.79
N ARG A 322 -9.58 -1.85 0.77
CA ARG A 322 -10.08 -1.55 -0.57
C ARG A 322 -11.60 -1.45 -0.62
N ASP A 323 -12.29 -2.08 0.31
CA ASP A 323 -13.73 -1.96 0.54
C ASP A 323 -14.16 -0.63 1.17
N GLY A 324 -13.20 0.17 1.65
CA GLY A 324 -13.41 1.47 2.29
C GLY A 324 -13.51 1.40 3.80
N GLU A 325 -13.42 0.21 4.41
CA GLU A 325 -13.39 0.01 5.85
C GLU A 325 -12.04 0.46 6.44
N ASP A 326 -12.08 0.91 7.70
CA ASP A 326 -10.90 1.40 8.41
C ASP A 326 -9.85 0.28 8.51
N SER A 327 -8.60 0.61 8.22
CA SER A 327 -7.52 -0.36 8.13
C SER A 327 -6.18 0.24 8.57
N GLN A 328 -5.29 -0.62 9.09
CA GLN A 328 -4.01 -0.22 9.67
C GLN A 328 -2.85 -0.43 8.68
N CYS A 329 -1.98 0.57 8.55
CA CYS A 329 -0.72 0.49 7.80
C CYS A 329 0.44 0.78 8.75
N ILE A 330 1.12 -0.28 9.19
CA ILE A 330 2.14 -0.22 10.23
C ILE A 330 3.52 -0.44 9.63
N MET A 331 4.43 0.49 9.82
CA MET A 331 5.83 0.40 9.42
C MET A 331 6.71 0.11 10.62
N LEU A 332 7.43 -1.03 10.62
CA LEU A 332 8.46 -1.28 11.62
C LEU A 332 9.80 -0.82 11.06
N PHE A 333 10.36 0.23 11.66
CA PHE A 333 11.57 0.87 11.17
C PHE A 333 12.76 0.70 12.12
N SER A 334 13.94 0.47 11.56
CA SER A 334 15.22 0.64 12.24
C SER A 334 16.29 1.15 11.26
N ALA A 335 17.34 1.79 11.78
CA ALA A 335 18.45 2.25 10.94
C ALA A 335 19.16 1.11 10.17
N GLN A 336 19.03 -0.13 10.63
CA GLN A 336 19.59 -1.29 9.95
C GLN A 336 18.90 -1.56 8.60
N ASP A 337 17.62 -1.21 8.47
CA ASP A 337 16.88 -1.39 7.20
C ASP A 337 17.52 -0.58 6.08
N VAL A 338 17.88 0.67 6.34
CA VAL A 338 18.54 1.54 5.36
C VAL A 338 19.87 0.95 4.88
N ILE A 339 20.64 0.33 5.79
CA ILE A 339 21.93 -0.31 5.44
C ILE A 339 21.68 -1.53 4.53
N ILE A 340 20.66 -2.34 4.87
CA ILE A 340 20.29 -3.52 4.07
C ILE A 340 19.81 -3.10 2.68
N ASP A 341 18.95 -2.09 2.59
CA ASP A 341 18.41 -1.62 1.31
C ASP A 341 19.50 -1.00 0.43
N LYS A 342 20.42 -0.22 0.98
CA LYS A 342 21.61 0.27 0.25
C LYS A 342 22.44 -0.88 -0.32
N PHE A 343 22.70 -1.91 0.48
CA PHE A 343 23.44 -3.07 0.01
C PHE A 343 22.70 -3.84 -1.10
N LEU A 344 21.37 -3.91 -1.05
CA LEU A 344 20.55 -4.52 -2.10
C LEU A 344 20.57 -3.70 -3.39
N LEU A 345 20.51 -2.38 -3.28
CA LEU A 345 20.63 -1.47 -4.42
C LEU A 345 22.00 -1.55 -5.10
N ASP A 346 23.07 -1.63 -4.33
CA ASP A 346 24.43 -1.79 -4.86
C ASP A 346 24.63 -3.10 -5.63
N LYS A 347 23.90 -4.16 -5.23
CA LYS A 347 23.95 -5.48 -5.88
C LYS A 347 22.92 -5.68 -6.98
N LYS A 348 22.10 -4.67 -7.28
CA LYS A 348 21.10 -4.75 -8.34
C LYS A 348 21.79 -4.93 -9.70
N GLU A 349 21.43 -5.99 -10.41
CA GLU A 349 21.87 -6.26 -11.76
C GLU A 349 20.99 -5.48 -12.75
N PHE A 350 21.60 -4.90 -13.78
CA PHE A 350 20.93 -4.10 -14.79
C PHE A 350 21.08 -4.78 -16.16
N GLU A 351 20.18 -5.73 -16.45
CA GLU A 351 20.15 -6.39 -17.76
C GLU A 351 19.53 -5.46 -18.80
N GLY A 352 20.21 -5.29 -19.95
CA GLY A 352 19.70 -4.53 -21.10
C GLY A 352 19.70 -2.99 -20.94
N VAL A 353 20.42 -2.46 -19.94
CA VAL A 353 20.60 -1.01 -19.72
C VAL A 353 21.99 -0.59 -20.16
N GLU A 354 22.11 0.53 -20.88
CA GLU A 354 23.42 1.08 -21.26
C GLU A 354 24.20 1.54 -20.01
N TYR A 355 25.52 1.41 -20.05
CA TYR A 355 26.38 1.65 -18.88
C TYR A 355 26.27 3.09 -18.33
N GLU A 356 26.05 4.07 -19.20
CA GLU A 356 25.90 5.48 -18.84
C GLU A 356 24.61 5.76 -18.05
N ASP A 357 23.55 4.96 -18.24
CA ASP A 357 22.27 5.09 -17.55
C ASP A 357 22.28 4.44 -16.16
N ILE A 358 23.19 3.48 -15.91
CA ILE A 358 23.23 2.72 -14.65
C ILE A 358 23.49 3.63 -13.45
N ASP A 359 24.42 4.58 -13.55
CA ASP A 359 24.74 5.50 -12.47
C ASP A 359 23.57 6.45 -12.17
N VAL A 360 22.87 6.91 -13.20
CA VAL A 360 21.67 7.75 -13.06
C VAL A 360 20.57 6.97 -12.32
N ILE A 361 20.35 5.71 -12.72
CA ILE A 361 19.35 4.83 -12.09
C ILE A 361 19.71 4.57 -10.63
N LYS A 362 20.98 4.28 -10.30
CA LYS A 362 21.43 4.05 -8.93
C LYS A 362 21.27 5.29 -8.05
N GLN A 363 21.63 6.46 -8.54
CA GLN A 363 21.46 7.71 -7.80
C GLN A 363 19.99 8.00 -7.51
N ARG A 364 19.12 7.77 -8.48
CA ARG A 364 17.67 7.91 -8.34
C ARG A 364 17.11 6.93 -7.30
N ASP A 365 17.47 5.65 -7.38
CA ASP A 365 16.99 4.64 -6.45
C ASP A 365 17.48 4.94 -5.03
N LEU A 366 18.71 5.46 -4.89
CA LEU A 366 19.26 5.94 -3.61
C LEU A 366 18.49 7.17 -3.08
N HIS A 367 18.13 8.11 -3.95
CA HIS A 367 17.30 9.26 -3.58
C HIS A 367 15.93 8.82 -3.04
N ARG A 368 15.25 7.88 -3.73
CA ARG A 368 13.98 7.29 -3.27
C ARG A 368 14.10 6.65 -1.89
N LEU A 369 15.19 5.91 -1.68
CA LEU A 369 15.47 5.31 -0.37
C LEU A 369 15.60 6.38 0.73
N TYR A 370 16.27 7.50 0.46
CA TYR A 370 16.39 8.60 1.43
C TYR A 370 15.04 9.29 1.70
N VAL A 371 14.20 9.44 0.69
CA VAL A 371 12.83 9.96 0.89
C VAL A 371 12.03 9.03 1.79
N MET A 372 12.12 7.73 1.57
CA MET A 372 11.44 6.73 2.42
C MET A 372 12.01 6.72 3.86
N GLU A 373 13.31 6.83 4.01
CA GLU A 373 13.95 7.02 5.33
C GLU A 373 13.43 8.29 6.02
N GLY A 374 13.26 9.40 5.27
CA GLY A 374 12.67 10.65 5.74
C GLY A 374 11.25 10.47 6.26
N TYR A 375 10.42 9.70 5.55
CA TYR A 375 9.07 9.32 5.99
C TYR A 375 9.10 8.57 7.33
N CYS A 376 10.02 7.61 7.48
CA CYS A 376 10.14 6.84 8.72
C CYS A 376 10.63 7.68 9.91
N LYS A 377 11.33 8.77 9.67
CA LYS A 377 11.91 9.63 10.70
C LYS A 377 11.14 10.91 10.97
N THR A 378 10.18 11.27 10.13
CA THR A 378 9.42 12.51 10.30
C THR A 378 8.62 12.50 11.60
N THR A 379 8.55 13.65 12.26
CA THR A 379 7.62 13.93 13.36
C THR A 379 6.37 14.68 12.87
N GLY A 380 6.34 15.04 11.60
CA GLY A 380 5.20 15.65 10.92
C GLY A 380 4.09 14.64 10.63
N CYS A 381 3.02 15.09 10.00
CA CYS A 381 1.90 14.24 9.61
C CYS A 381 2.33 13.20 8.57
N LEU A 382 2.22 11.90 8.89
CA LEU A 382 2.61 10.81 7.98
C LEU A 382 1.77 10.81 6.70
N ARG A 383 0.46 11.06 6.81
CA ARG A 383 -0.43 11.15 5.65
C ARG A 383 -0.03 12.28 4.71
N ASN A 384 0.20 13.48 5.26
CA ASN A 384 0.59 14.64 4.45
C ASN A 384 1.96 14.43 3.78
N TYR A 385 2.87 13.70 4.43
CA TYR A 385 4.16 13.34 3.83
C TYR A 385 3.96 12.54 2.55
N ILE A 386 3.06 11.52 2.57
CA ILE A 386 2.71 10.72 1.39
C ILE A 386 2.08 11.59 0.31
N LEU A 387 1.08 12.41 0.68
CA LEU A 387 0.34 13.24 -0.28
C LEU A 387 1.24 14.27 -0.96
N ASN A 388 2.11 14.93 -0.17
CA ASN A 388 3.08 15.90 -0.70
C ASN A 388 4.12 15.26 -1.61
N TYR A 389 4.54 14.01 -1.33
CA TYR A 389 5.43 13.26 -2.21
C TYR A 389 4.82 13.07 -3.62
N PHE A 390 3.52 12.81 -3.70
CA PHE A 390 2.80 12.66 -4.96
C PHE A 390 2.30 14.00 -5.55
N GLY A 391 2.71 15.14 -4.99
CA GLY A 391 2.44 16.47 -5.53
C GLY A 391 1.17 17.15 -5.01
N GLU A 392 0.51 16.60 -3.99
CA GLU A 392 -0.57 17.28 -3.30
C GLU A 392 0.01 18.23 -2.23
N ASN A 393 -0.19 19.54 -2.39
CA ASN A 393 0.32 20.52 -1.42
C ASN A 393 -0.58 20.59 -0.18
N VAL A 394 -0.46 19.60 0.71
CA VAL A 394 -1.27 19.48 1.93
C VAL A 394 -0.46 19.91 3.15
N THR A 395 -1.06 20.77 3.99
CA THR A 395 -0.45 21.25 5.23
C THR A 395 -1.32 20.88 6.45
N GLY A 396 -0.77 21.03 7.67
CA GLY A 396 -1.48 20.79 8.91
C GLY A 396 -1.44 19.33 9.37
N VAL A 397 -2.47 18.91 10.11
CA VAL A 397 -2.58 17.60 10.73
C VAL A 397 -3.79 16.84 10.18
N CYS A 398 -3.64 15.54 9.91
CA CYS A 398 -4.74 14.72 9.38
C CYS A 398 -5.67 14.15 10.48
N GLY A 399 -5.24 14.13 11.75
CA GLY A 399 -5.97 13.52 12.86
C GLY A 399 -6.14 11.99 12.79
N ASN A 400 -5.57 11.34 11.75
CA ASN A 400 -5.71 9.90 11.50
C ASN A 400 -4.37 9.26 11.07
N CYS A 401 -3.30 9.53 11.84
CA CYS A 401 -2.01 8.83 11.72
C CYS A 401 -1.29 8.82 13.07
N GLY A 402 -0.32 7.93 13.21
CA GLY A 402 0.44 7.75 14.44
C GLY A 402 1.04 9.05 14.97
N ASN A 403 1.67 9.82 14.09
CA ASN A 403 2.28 11.08 14.50
C ASN A 403 1.26 12.14 14.93
N CYS A 404 0.12 12.26 14.27
CA CYS A 404 -0.93 13.23 14.67
C CYS A 404 -1.61 12.87 15.99
N ASN A 405 -1.70 11.55 16.30
CA ASN A 405 -2.37 11.05 17.50
C ASN A 405 -1.40 10.82 18.67
N SER A 406 -0.08 10.96 18.45
CA SER A 406 0.92 10.85 19.50
C SER A 406 1.04 12.15 20.29
N GLU A 407 1.24 12.03 21.61
CA GLU A 407 1.61 13.18 22.43
C GLU A 407 3.11 13.47 22.27
N TYR A 408 3.42 14.70 21.88
CA TYR A 408 4.79 15.18 21.77
C TYR A 408 5.10 16.15 22.90
N GLU A 409 6.32 16.08 23.37
CA GLU A 409 6.95 17.13 24.18
C GLU A 409 7.77 18.00 23.22
N GLU A 410 7.51 19.31 23.21
CA GLU A 410 8.30 20.26 22.45
C GLU A 410 9.49 20.69 23.32
N ILE A 411 10.68 20.38 22.87
CA ILE A 411 11.92 20.75 23.54
C ILE A 411 12.55 21.89 22.76
N ASP A 412 12.77 23.04 23.41
CA ASP A 412 13.51 24.13 22.78
C ASP A 412 14.97 23.75 22.59
N MET A 413 15.37 23.58 21.35
CA MET A 413 16.71 23.21 20.90
C MET A 413 17.42 24.35 20.17
N THR A 414 16.94 25.58 20.32
CA THR A 414 17.45 26.77 19.61
C THR A 414 18.95 26.99 19.83
N ALA A 415 19.42 26.88 21.07
CA ALA A 415 20.82 27.03 21.38
C ALA A 415 21.70 25.94 20.73
N GLN A 416 21.22 24.70 20.74
CA GLN A 416 21.90 23.55 20.14
C GLN A 416 21.93 23.67 18.62
N ALA A 417 20.82 24.08 18.00
CA ALA A 417 20.71 24.32 16.57
C ALA A 417 21.70 25.40 16.09
N LYS A 418 21.86 26.48 16.84
CA LYS A 418 22.86 27.52 16.57
C LYS A 418 24.29 26.94 16.59
N TRP A 419 24.62 26.03 17.52
CA TRP A 419 25.91 25.36 17.54
C TRP A 419 26.13 24.41 16.38
N VAL A 420 25.10 23.67 15.94
CA VAL A 420 25.15 22.84 14.73
C VAL A 420 25.46 23.69 13.49
N ILE A 421 24.74 24.79 13.31
CA ILE A 421 24.94 25.73 12.19
C ILE A 421 26.33 26.35 12.21
N ASN A 422 26.81 26.80 13.40
CA ASN A 422 28.15 27.33 13.55
C ASN A 422 29.23 26.30 13.20
N CYS A 423 29.05 25.04 13.61
CA CYS A 423 29.97 23.97 13.27
C CYS A 423 30.04 23.74 11.75
N ILE A 424 28.90 23.75 11.06
CA ILE A 424 28.86 23.62 9.60
C ILE A 424 29.56 24.80 8.91
N ALA A 425 29.36 26.02 9.42
CA ALA A 425 30.07 27.21 8.94
C ALA A 425 31.57 27.12 9.12
N GLU A 426 32.05 26.69 10.30
CA GLU A 426 33.50 26.50 10.61
C GLU A 426 34.13 25.44 9.71
N THR A 427 33.40 24.35 9.43
CA THR A 427 33.82 23.27 8.53
C THR A 427 33.73 23.63 7.04
N LYS A 428 33.16 24.81 6.71
CA LYS A 428 32.92 25.28 5.34
C LYS A 428 32.13 24.23 4.50
N GLY A 429 31.22 23.49 5.13
CA GLY A 429 30.38 22.49 4.48
C GLY A 429 31.13 21.30 3.86
N ARG A 430 32.32 20.93 4.41
CA ARG A 430 33.18 19.88 3.85
C ARG A 430 32.95 18.49 4.45
N PHE A 431 32.15 18.38 5.52
CA PHE A 431 32.05 17.13 6.27
C PHE A 431 30.58 16.69 6.44
N GLY A 432 30.41 15.39 6.53
CA GLY A 432 29.12 14.76 6.80
C GLY A 432 28.74 14.79 8.29
N GLN A 433 27.51 14.31 8.56
CA GLN A 433 26.88 14.34 9.88
C GLN A 433 27.75 13.75 11.01
N GLY A 434 28.49 12.67 10.74
CA GLY A 434 29.33 11.99 11.74
C GLY A 434 30.47 12.87 12.29
N ILE A 435 31.11 13.67 11.42
CA ILE A 435 32.19 14.59 11.82
C ILE A 435 31.59 15.79 12.57
N VAL A 436 30.50 16.36 12.09
CA VAL A 436 29.82 17.49 12.75
C VAL A 436 29.36 17.10 14.17
N ILE A 437 28.68 15.97 14.32
CA ILE A 437 28.23 15.45 15.63
C ILE A 437 29.45 15.16 16.54
N GLY A 438 30.45 14.45 16.02
CA GLY A 438 31.67 14.15 16.81
C GLY A 438 32.38 15.40 17.28
N THR A 439 32.46 16.46 16.46
CA THR A 439 33.03 17.76 16.83
C THR A 439 32.21 18.41 17.94
N LEU A 440 30.89 18.49 17.81
CA LEU A 440 30.01 19.13 18.81
C LEU A 440 30.06 18.40 20.16
N LEU A 441 30.14 17.07 20.14
CA LEU A 441 30.25 16.26 21.36
C LEU A 441 31.66 16.26 21.96
N GLY A 442 32.68 16.78 21.28
CA GLY A 442 34.08 16.71 21.72
C GLY A 442 34.62 15.28 21.76
N ALA A 443 34.20 14.43 20.82
CA ALA A 443 34.58 13.03 20.82
C ALA A 443 36.07 12.83 20.52
N ASP A 444 36.72 11.97 21.29
CA ASP A 444 38.14 11.62 21.06
C ASP A 444 38.23 10.50 20.00
N ARG A 445 38.17 10.90 18.72
CA ARG A 445 38.28 10.00 17.56
C ARG A 445 39.47 10.42 16.68
N ALA A 446 40.28 9.45 16.23
CA ALA A 446 41.44 9.70 15.36
C ALA A 446 41.07 10.58 14.15
N ARG A 447 39.92 10.27 13.49
CA ARG A 447 39.45 11.02 12.32
C ARG A 447 39.16 12.50 12.60
N LEU A 448 38.71 12.87 13.81
CA LEU A 448 38.46 14.26 14.18
C LEU A 448 39.79 15.02 14.38
N LYS A 449 40.82 14.34 14.88
CA LYS A 449 42.19 14.90 15.01
C LYS A 449 42.81 15.12 13.63
N GLU A 450 42.70 14.15 12.72
CA GLU A 450 43.20 14.24 11.34
C GLU A 450 42.61 15.42 10.56
N VAL A 451 41.30 15.66 10.68
CA VAL A 451 40.62 16.76 9.98
C VAL A 451 40.75 18.10 10.73
N GLY A 452 41.45 18.15 11.86
CA GLY A 452 41.66 19.36 12.66
C GLY A 452 40.41 19.84 13.40
N ALA A 453 39.40 19.00 13.57
CA ALA A 453 38.12 19.35 14.20
C ALA A 453 38.25 19.78 15.66
N VAL A 454 39.29 19.31 16.35
CA VAL A 454 39.64 19.69 17.74
C VAL A 454 39.97 21.19 17.90
N ASN A 455 40.32 21.87 16.81
CA ASN A 455 40.66 23.30 16.81
C ASN A 455 39.45 24.21 16.51
N TYR A 456 38.27 23.64 16.21
CA TYR A 456 37.06 24.46 15.95
C TYR A 456 36.47 24.98 17.26
N LYS A 457 35.91 26.20 17.22
CA LYS A 457 35.22 26.82 18.37
C LYS A 457 34.02 26.00 18.83
N SER A 458 33.40 25.24 17.91
CA SER A 458 32.29 24.35 18.19
C SER A 458 32.66 23.03 18.83
N TYR A 459 33.98 22.69 18.93
CA TYR A 459 34.42 21.44 19.54
C TYR A 459 34.01 21.34 21.02
N GLY A 460 33.30 20.27 21.36
CA GLY A 460 32.85 19.97 22.71
C GLY A 460 31.74 20.88 23.27
N LYS A 461 31.18 21.79 22.48
CA LYS A 461 30.14 22.72 22.97
C LYS A 461 28.82 22.03 23.37
N LEU A 462 28.62 20.81 22.91
CA LEU A 462 27.46 19.98 23.25
C LEU A 462 27.91 18.65 23.89
N ALA A 463 29.01 18.63 24.59
CA ALA A 463 29.60 17.42 25.23
C ALA A 463 28.65 16.72 26.24
N GLY A 464 27.66 17.46 26.80
CA GLY A 464 26.65 16.90 27.70
C GLY A 464 25.49 16.17 27.01
N MET A 465 25.43 16.23 25.69
CA MET A 465 24.39 15.60 24.90
C MET A 465 24.80 14.22 24.37
N LYS A 466 23.82 13.43 23.96
CA LYS A 466 24.05 12.16 23.27
C LYS A 466 23.91 12.33 21.76
N GLU A 467 24.64 11.52 21.00
CA GLU A 467 24.51 11.46 19.54
C GLU A 467 23.06 11.23 19.09
N ALA A 468 22.31 10.41 19.85
CA ALA A 468 20.90 10.13 19.60
C ALA A 468 19.96 11.36 19.72
N GLU A 469 20.39 12.42 20.40
CA GLU A 469 19.63 13.67 20.55
C GLU A 469 20.00 14.70 19.46
N LEU A 470 21.25 14.66 18.96
CA LEU A 470 21.71 15.57 17.90
C LEU A 470 21.28 15.12 16.50
N ARG A 471 21.15 13.81 16.25
CA ARG A 471 20.70 13.31 14.95
C ARG A 471 19.31 13.80 14.55
N PRO A 472 18.26 13.71 15.42
CA PRO A 472 16.95 14.26 15.12
C PRO A 472 16.97 15.79 14.91
N LEU A 473 17.77 16.52 15.69
CA LEU A 473 17.92 17.96 15.52
C LEU A 473 18.49 18.33 14.14
N ILE A 474 19.55 17.63 13.69
CA ILE A 474 20.13 17.86 12.36
C ILE A 474 19.12 17.49 11.27
N ALA A 475 18.38 16.39 11.43
CA ALA A 475 17.33 15.99 10.49
C ALA A 475 16.22 17.05 10.39
N GLN A 476 15.80 17.62 11.52
CA GLN A 476 14.84 18.73 11.55
C GLN A 476 15.39 19.96 10.82
N LEU A 477 16.65 20.36 11.09
CA LEU A 477 17.29 21.50 10.42
C LEU A 477 17.43 21.31 8.90
N ILE A 478 17.60 20.06 8.45
CA ILE A 478 17.61 19.73 7.02
C ILE A 478 16.19 19.85 6.46
N SER A 479 15.18 19.31 7.15
CA SER A 479 13.77 19.39 6.74
C SER A 479 13.27 20.82 6.65
N ASP A 480 13.72 21.68 7.58
CA ASP A 480 13.34 23.10 7.61
C ASP A 480 14.17 23.97 6.63
N GLY A 481 15.09 23.35 5.87
CA GLY A 481 15.90 24.04 4.87
C GLY A 481 17.07 24.88 5.42
N TYR A 482 17.33 24.86 6.73
CA TYR A 482 18.47 25.57 7.34
C TYR A 482 19.82 24.91 7.05
N ILE A 483 19.78 23.62 6.76
CA ILE A 483 20.96 22.81 6.38
C ILE A 483 20.59 22.03 5.12
N ILE A 484 21.53 21.93 4.19
CA ILE A 484 21.41 21.11 2.99
C ILE A 484 22.37 19.93 3.15
N GLN A 485 21.86 18.72 3.03
CA GLN A 485 22.68 17.51 2.92
C GLN A 485 22.88 17.18 1.45
N THR A 486 24.15 17.12 1.00
CA THR A 486 24.44 16.74 -0.40
C THR A 486 24.13 15.26 -0.62
N GLN A 487 23.77 14.93 -1.86
CA GLN A 487 23.43 13.56 -2.27
C GLN A 487 24.61 12.83 -2.91
N ASP A 488 25.82 13.44 -2.84
CA ASP A 488 27.06 12.83 -3.34
C ASP A 488 27.55 11.70 -2.42
N GLU A 489 28.58 11.00 -2.87
CA GLU A 489 29.23 9.87 -2.16
C GLU A 489 29.57 10.18 -0.69
N TYR A 490 29.88 11.43 -0.38
CA TYR A 490 30.32 11.85 0.94
C TYR A 490 29.22 12.41 1.84
N SER A 491 28.03 12.69 1.27
CA SER A 491 26.84 13.15 2.02
C SER A 491 27.14 14.29 3.01
N VAL A 492 27.76 15.38 2.52
CA VAL A 492 28.22 16.49 3.38
C VAL A 492 27.10 17.45 3.74
N LEU A 493 27.22 18.09 4.92
CA LEU A 493 26.28 19.09 5.38
C LEU A 493 26.74 20.49 4.95
N LYS A 494 25.92 21.20 4.20
CA LYS A 494 26.13 22.59 3.76
C LYS A 494 25.13 23.53 4.42
N MET A 495 25.46 24.83 4.43
CA MET A 495 24.53 25.87 4.89
C MET A 495 23.36 25.99 3.92
N GLY A 496 22.13 25.99 4.44
CA GLY A 496 20.92 26.39 3.76
C GLY A 496 20.54 27.85 4.03
N ASP A 497 19.25 28.18 3.94
CA ASP A 497 18.76 29.52 4.26
C ASP A 497 18.55 29.69 5.78
N ILE A 498 19.51 30.35 6.43
CA ILE A 498 19.44 30.64 7.86
C ILE A 498 18.85 32.01 8.17
N THR A 499 18.32 32.75 7.18
CA THR A 499 17.74 34.08 7.36
C THR A 499 16.65 34.11 8.42
N PRO A 500 15.72 33.12 8.48
CA PRO A 500 14.69 33.08 9.52
C PRO A 500 15.27 32.95 10.94
N LEU A 501 16.42 32.27 11.11
CA LEU A 501 17.04 32.05 12.43
C LEU A 501 17.81 33.25 12.98
N LYS A 502 17.98 34.30 12.19
CA LYS A 502 18.62 35.56 12.62
C LYS A 502 17.65 36.51 13.32
N GLN A 503 16.35 36.20 13.29
CA GLN A 503 15.34 37.00 14.02
C GLN A 503 15.46 36.71 15.53
N GLU A 504 15.24 37.77 16.35
CA GLU A 504 15.39 37.66 17.82
C GLU A 504 14.43 36.63 18.46
N ASN A 505 13.27 36.41 17.85
CA ASN A 505 12.24 35.46 18.34
C ASN A 505 12.25 34.13 17.59
N ALA A 506 13.34 33.79 16.90
CA ALA A 506 13.43 32.50 16.23
C ALA A 506 13.69 31.37 17.23
N HIS A 507 12.77 30.44 17.33
CA HIS A 507 12.90 29.22 18.15
C HIS A 507 12.87 27.97 17.27
N ILE A 508 13.69 26.99 17.64
CA ILE A 508 13.68 25.65 17.05
C ILE A 508 13.22 24.67 18.13
N TYR A 509 12.03 24.15 17.95
CA TYR A 509 11.46 23.14 18.81
C TYR A 509 11.62 21.76 18.18
N LEU A 510 12.23 20.84 18.90
CA LEU A 510 12.27 19.43 18.53
C LEU A 510 11.11 18.71 19.18
N LYS A 511 10.26 18.09 18.37
CA LYS A 511 9.19 17.23 18.87
C LYS A 511 9.75 15.88 19.27
N ARG A 512 9.58 15.54 20.53
CA ARG A 512 9.96 14.23 21.08
C ARG A 512 8.71 13.51 21.53
N MET A 513 8.52 12.25 21.09
CA MET A 513 7.41 11.43 21.58
C MET A 513 7.51 11.28 23.11
N LYS A 514 6.43 11.56 23.83
CA LYS A 514 6.35 11.24 25.26
C LYS A 514 6.38 9.72 25.41
N GLU A 515 7.38 9.21 26.11
CA GLU A 515 7.40 7.79 26.47
C GLU A 515 6.20 7.49 27.36
N SER A 516 5.37 6.50 26.96
CA SER A 516 4.26 6.04 27.78
C SER A 516 4.78 5.57 29.15
N GLU A 517 3.95 5.72 30.21
CA GLU A 517 4.33 5.29 31.57
C GLU A 517 4.67 3.78 31.62
N GLU A 518 4.09 2.97 30.76
CA GLU A 518 4.40 1.54 30.64
C GLU A 518 5.83 1.28 30.17
N VAL A 519 6.35 2.07 29.23
CA VAL A 519 7.72 1.96 28.74
C VAL A 519 8.70 2.49 29.79
N LYS A 520 8.34 3.55 30.55
CA LYS A 520 9.13 4.06 31.68
C LYS A 520 9.25 3.01 32.77
N ASN A 521 8.16 2.35 33.12
CA ASN A 521 8.11 1.30 34.14
C ASN A 521 8.90 0.04 33.73
N ALA A 522 8.83 -0.37 32.45
CA ALA A 522 9.61 -1.48 31.92
C ALA A 522 11.13 -1.20 31.96
N LYS A 523 11.56 0.05 31.70
CA LYS A 523 12.97 0.47 31.81
C LYS A 523 13.46 0.56 33.26
N LEU A 524 12.59 0.90 34.21
CA LEU A 524 12.92 0.89 35.65
C LEU A 524 13.14 -0.54 36.18
N VAL A 525 12.28 -1.49 35.80
CA VAL A 525 12.41 -2.90 36.20
C VAL A 525 13.63 -3.57 35.58
N GLY A 526 14.05 -3.14 34.38
CA GLY A 526 15.30 -3.62 33.74
C GLY A 526 16.59 -3.12 34.40
N LYS A 527 16.58 -1.92 35.00
CA LYS A 527 17.76 -1.35 35.68
C LYS A 527 18.02 -1.93 37.08
N THR A 528 17.00 -2.46 37.75
CA THR A 528 17.15 -3.07 39.08
C THR A 528 17.67 -4.51 39.03
N ARG A 529 17.77 -5.14 37.85
CA ARG A 529 18.31 -6.50 37.68
C ARG A 529 19.79 -6.57 37.24
N SER A 530 20.47 -5.45 37.06
CA SER A 530 21.88 -5.44 36.59
C SER A 530 22.93 -5.11 37.66
N THR A 531 22.55 -5.08 38.95
CA THR A 531 23.53 -4.96 40.04
C THR A 531 23.35 -6.12 41.00
N GLY A 532 24.05 -7.21 40.77
CA GLY A 532 24.12 -8.31 41.75
C GLY A 532 24.55 -9.63 41.15
N SER A 533 25.83 -9.95 41.35
CA SER A 533 26.38 -11.30 41.56
C SER A 533 26.61 -12.20 40.34
N SER A 534 27.87 -12.36 40.05
CA SER A 534 28.54 -13.56 39.58
C SER A 534 28.27 -14.75 40.50
N TYR A 535 28.13 -15.93 39.94
CA TYR A 535 28.55 -17.28 40.33
C TYR A 535 27.51 -18.38 40.04
N GLU A 536 28.02 -19.36 39.29
CA GLU A 536 27.88 -20.82 39.31
C GLU A 536 26.62 -21.51 38.76
N ALA A 537 26.98 -22.48 37.93
CA ALA A 537 26.19 -23.54 37.33
C ALA A 537 25.58 -24.48 38.39
N GLY A 538 24.38 -24.98 38.14
CA GLY A 538 23.75 -26.03 38.89
C GLY A 538 22.44 -26.45 38.26
N ASP A 539 22.43 -27.69 37.91
CA ASP A 539 21.47 -28.54 37.22
C ASP A 539 20.14 -28.71 38.00
N GLU A 540 19.16 -29.25 37.28
CA GLU A 540 18.00 -30.07 37.75
C GLU A 540 16.64 -29.45 38.14
N THR A 541 15.71 -29.85 37.31
CA THR A 541 14.41 -30.56 37.52
C THR A 541 13.22 -29.98 38.30
N PHE A 542 12.11 -30.07 37.54
CA PHE A 542 10.73 -30.46 37.92
C PHE A 542 9.91 -29.73 39.01
N LEU A 543 8.70 -29.37 38.66
CA LEU A 543 7.35 -29.73 39.11
C LEU A 543 6.37 -28.56 39.22
N SER A 544 5.31 -28.72 38.46
CA SER A 544 3.90 -28.43 38.64
C SER A 544 3.42 -27.58 39.84
N GLY A 545 2.44 -26.73 39.59
CA GLY A 545 1.57 -26.19 40.61
C GLY A 545 0.58 -25.12 40.14
N SER A 546 -0.62 -25.54 40.01
CA SER A 546 -1.88 -24.82 39.78
C SER A 546 -2.16 -23.65 40.71
N GLY A 547 -2.89 -22.62 40.24
CA GLY A 547 -3.57 -21.69 41.13
C GLY A 547 -4.27 -20.53 40.44
N LYS A 548 -5.56 -20.66 40.26
CA LYS A 548 -6.54 -19.62 39.87
C LYS A 548 -6.49 -18.38 40.76
N LYS A 549 -6.71 -17.19 40.21
CA LYS A 549 -7.89 -16.34 40.51
C LYS A 549 -7.82 -15.01 39.75
N GLY A 550 -8.95 -14.66 39.13
CA GLY A 550 -9.17 -13.49 38.33
C GLY A 550 -9.35 -12.20 39.14
N ARG A 551 -9.23 -11.10 38.41
CA ARG A 551 -9.82 -9.81 38.79
C ARG A 551 -10.17 -9.01 37.53
N LYS A 552 -11.48 -8.84 37.34
CA LYS A 552 -12.07 -7.88 36.38
C LYS A 552 -11.70 -6.47 36.84
N GLN A 553 -11.25 -5.63 35.91
CA GLN A 553 -11.42 -4.19 36.03
C GLN A 553 -11.90 -3.62 34.72
N THR A 554 -13.08 -3.04 34.80
CA THR A 554 -13.80 -2.31 33.78
C THR A 554 -13.16 -0.93 33.57
N GLY A 555 -12.69 -0.65 32.36
CA GLY A 555 -12.28 0.69 31.93
C GLY A 555 -13.33 1.27 30.99
N LYS A 556 -13.99 2.33 31.40
CA LYS A 556 -14.94 3.11 30.62
C LYS A 556 -14.21 3.82 29.44
N ALA A 557 -14.57 3.50 28.22
CA ALA A 557 -14.22 4.27 27.04
C ALA A 557 -15.17 5.46 26.90
N GLY A 558 -14.62 6.67 26.86
CA GLY A 558 -15.36 7.91 26.64
C GLY A 558 -15.77 8.03 25.16
N LYS A 559 -17.06 8.08 24.91
CA LYS A 559 -17.63 8.44 23.61
C LYS A 559 -17.28 9.89 23.27
N ARG A 560 -16.53 10.11 22.19
CA ARG A 560 -16.48 11.39 21.49
C ARG A 560 -17.29 11.26 20.20
N SER A 561 -18.36 12.04 20.14
CA SER A 561 -19.17 12.24 18.95
C SER A 561 -18.37 13.01 17.89
N SER A 562 -18.12 12.40 16.74
CA SER A 562 -17.73 13.11 15.52
C SER A 562 -18.82 12.90 14.47
N SER A 563 -19.46 13.98 14.08
CA SER A 563 -20.37 14.04 12.94
C SER A 563 -19.56 13.77 11.65
N SER A 564 -19.74 12.60 11.05
CA SER A 564 -19.23 12.31 9.71
C SER A 564 -20.34 11.72 8.85
N THR A 565 -20.51 12.33 7.70
CA THR A 565 -21.35 11.88 6.61
C THR A 565 -21.00 10.44 6.20
N GLY A 566 -21.98 9.53 6.36
CA GLY A 566 -22.22 8.34 5.55
C GLY A 566 -21.07 7.37 5.27
N LYS A 567 -20.39 6.82 6.29
CA LYS A 567 -19.60 5.59 6.15
C LYS A 567 -20.37 4.45 6.81
N LYS A 568 -20.65 3.39 6.00
CA LYS A 568 -21.23 2.14 6.50
C LYS A 568 -20.08 1.25 6.97
N SER A 569 -19.94 1.07 8.27
CA SER A 569 -19.00 0.14 8.91
C SER A 569 -19.77 -0.84 9.81
N THR A 570 -19.18 -1.98 10.17
CA THR A 570 -19.77 -2.92 11.12
C THR A 570 -20.10 -2.27 12.46
N ASP A 571 -19.41 -1.19 12.84
CA ASP A 571 -19.70 -0.39 14.03
C ASP A 571 -21.05 0.34 13.97
N SER A 572 -21.65 0.49 12.79
CA SER A 572 -22.98 1.06 12.59
C SER A 572 -24.11 0.07 12.85
N LEU A 573 -23.80 -1.25 12.88
CA LEU A 573 -24.79 -2.29 13.06
C LEU A 573 -25.19 -2.43 14.55
N THR A 574 -26.47 -2.69 14.75
CA THR A 574 -26.97 -3.12 16.08
C THR A 574 -26.44 -4.51 16.43
N SER A 575 -26.58 -4.95 17.68
CA SER A 575 -26.18 -6.31 18.07
C SER A 575 -26.86 -7.41 17.21
N ALA A 576 -28.13 -7.23 16.86
CA ALA A 576 -28.87 -8.14 15.97
C ALA A 576 -28.36 -8.02 14.50
N GLY A 577 -28.05 -6.80 14.06
CA GLY A 577 -27.47 -6.58 12.72
C GLY A 577 -26.10 -7.24 12.58
N TYR A 578 -25.28 -7.22 13.64
CA TYR A 578 -23.98 -7.90 13.65
C TYR A 578 -24.15 -9.44 13.61
N GLU A 579 -25.14 -10.00 14.33
CA GLU A 579 -25.44 -11.43 14.26
C GLU A 579 -25.87 -11.84 12.85
N LEU A 580 -26.72 -11.06 12.19
CA LEU A 580 -27.09 -11.30 10.80
C LEU A 580 -25.88 -11.20 9.86
N PHE A 581 -25.02 -10.21 10.06
CA PHE A 581 -23.79 -10.05 9.27
C PHE A 581 -22.91 -11.31 9.32
N GLU A 582 -22.68 -11.88 10.52
CA GLU A 582 -21.91 -13.12 10.65
C GLU A 582 -22.58 -14.33 9.99
N ARG A 583 -23.90 -14.42 10.02
CA ARG A 583 -24.66 -15.46 9.29
C ARG A 583 -24.50 -15.31 7.78
N LEU A 584 -24.65 -14.09 7.25
CA LEU A 584 -24.47 -13.82 5.81
C LEU A 584 -23.02 -14.04 5.37
N LYS A 585 -22.05 -13.72 6.23
CA LYS A 585 -20.62 -14.01 6.00
C LYS A 585 -20.35 -15.52 5.94
N ALA A 586 -20.96 -16.30 6.83
CA ALA A 586 -20.87 -17.76 6.81
C ALA A 586 -21.53 -18.34 5.53
N LEU A 587 -22.71 -17.87 5.14
CA LEU A 587 -23.37 -18.28 3.91
C LEU A 587 -22.52 -17.95 2.68
N ARG A 588 -21.93 -16.74 2.62
CA ARG A 588 -21.01 -16.34 1.57
C ARG A 588 -19.83 -17.29 1.45
N MET A 589 -19.23 -17.72 2.57
CA MET A 589 -18.12 -18.67 2.59
C MET A 589 -18.54 -20.05 2.04
N ILE A 590 -19.75 -20.49 2.31
CA ILE A 590 -20.29 -21.75 1.75
C ILE A 590 -20.41 -21.63 0.24
N ILE A 591 -21.07 -20.58 -0.26
CA ILE A 591 -21.25 -20.34 -1.69
C ILE A 591 -19.89 -20.21 -2.40
N ALA A 592 -18.96 -19.46 -1.84
CA ALA A 592 -17.62 -19.27 -2.38
C ALA A 592 -16.84 -20.59 -2.54
N ARG A 593 -17.01 -21.53 -1.60
CA ARG A 593 -16.43 -22.87 -1.68
C ARG A 593 -17.08 -23.75 -2.73
N GLU A 594 -18.40 -23.69 -2.83
CA GLU A 594 -19.18 -24.43 -3.84
C GLU A 594 -18.80 -24.01 -5.26
N GLU A 595 -18.66 -22.70 -5.48
CA GLU A 595 -18.35 -22.10 -6.78
C GLU A 595 -16.84 -22.02 -7.09
N GLY A 596 -15.98 -22.36 -6.12
CA GLY A 596 -14.52 -22.28 -6.27
C GLY A 596 -14.02 -20.86 -6.53
N MET A 597 -14.63 -19.85 -5.87
CA MET A 597 -14.26 -18.43 -6.03
C MET A 597 -13.97 -17.75 -4.68
N PRO A 598 -13.24 -16.63 -4.69
CA PRO A 598 -13.01 -15.83 -3.49
C PRO A 598 -14.32 -15.30 -2.88
N PRO A 599 -14.47 -15.32 -1.54
CA PRO A 599 -15.71 -14.90 -0.87
C PRO A 599 -16.16 -13.48 -1.21
N TYR A 600 -15.22 -12.55 -1.33
CA TYR A 600 -15.54 -11.15 -1.67
C TYR A 600 -16.05 -10.94 -3.10
N ILE A 601 -15.87 -11.91 -4.01
CA ILE A 601 -16.43 -11.88 -5.37
C ILE A 601 -17.92 -12.18 -5.32
N VAL A 602 -18.36 -13.09 -4.46
CA VAL A 602 -19.80 -13.34 -4.23
C VAL A 602 -20.46 -12.04 -3.81
N PHE A 603 -20.11 -11.52 -2.63
CA PHE A 603 -20.50 -10.20 -2.16
C PHE A 603 -19.41 -9.63 -1.26
N SER A 604 -19.16 -8.31 -1.36
CA SER A 604 -18.24 -7.60 -0.47
C SER A 604 -18.81 -7.46 0.94
N ASP A 605 -17.99 -7.22 1.95
CA ASP A 605 -18.46 -6.96 3.32
C ASP A 605 -19.42 -5.76 3.34
N LYS A 606 -19.12 -4.72 2.56
CA LYS A 606 -20.01 -3.56 2.39
C LYS A 606 -21.39 -3.93 1.84
N THR A 607 -21.45 -4.88 0.90
CA THR A 607 -22.72 -5.39 0.36
C THR A 607 -23.48 -6.16 1.45
N LEU A 608 -22.79 -6.96 2.26
CA LEU A 608 -23.42 -7.67 3.38
C LEU A 608 -23.94 -6.73 4.46
N ILE A 609 -23.20 -5.64 4.76
CA ILE A 609 -23.64 -4.60 5.70
C ILE A 609 -24.90 -3.92 5.16
N ASP A 610 -24.95 -3.56 3.87
CA ASP A 610 -26.11 -2.96 3.24
C ASP A 610 -27.34 -3.92 3.23
N MET A 611 -27.12 -5.25 3.10
CA MET A 611 -28.15 -6.26 3.31
C MET A 611 -28.68 -6.28 4.74
N CYS A 612 -27.80 -6.14 5.75
CA CYS A 612 -28.19 -6.09 7.16
C CYS A 612 -29.00 -4.82 7.49
N GLU A 613 -28.70 -3.70 6.85
CA GLU A 613 -29.43 -2.44 7.04
C GLU A 613 -30.78 -2.43 6.32
N LYS A 614 -30.84 -2.96 5.09
CA LYS A 614 -32.04 -2.92 4.24
C LYS A 614 -32.99 -4.10 4.43
N LEU A 615 -32.49 -5.22 4.92
CA LEU A 615 -33.24 -6.47 5.16
C LEU A 615 -34.08 -6.89 3.93
N PRO A 616 -33.47 -7.11 2.74
CA PRO A 616 -34.21 -7.44 1.53
C PRO A 616 -34.88 -8.82 1.63
N LEU A 617 -36.22 -8.86 1.52
CA LEU A 617 -37.05 -10.08 1.65
C LEU A 617 -37.54 -10.63 0.31
N ASN A 618 -37.20 -9.99 -0.80
CA ASN A 618 -37.55 -10.43 -2.15
C ASN A 618 -36.48 -9.98 -3.16
N ALA A 619 -36.59 -10.45 -4.39
CA ALA A 619 -35.64 -10.17 -5.46
C ALA A 619 -35.56 -8.68 -5.83
N GLU A 620 -36.66 -7.94 -5.78
CA GLU A 620 -36.70 -6.51 -6.11
C GLU A 620 -35.94 -5.71 -5.06
N ALA A 621 -36.24 -5.95 -3.77
CA ALA A 621 -35.53 -5.31 -2.68
C ALA A 621 -34.03 -5.68 -2.67
N MET A 622 -33.65 -6.89 -3.11
CA MET A 622 -32.27 -7.32 -3.20
C MET A 622 -31.48 -6.56 -4.29
N LEU A 623 -32.14 -6.12 -5.37
CA LEU A 623 -31.52 -5.26 -6.39
C LEU A 623 -31.23 -3.83 -5.92
N GLU A 624 -31.88 -3.39 -4.84
CA GLU A 624 -31.61 -2.10 -4.23
C GLU A 624 -30.35 -2.12 -3.32
N VAL A 625 -29.84 -3.32 -3.03
CA VAL A 625 -28.62 -3.47 -2.25
C VAL A 625 -27.40 -3.13 -3.10
N SER A 626 -26.54 -2.26 -2.59
CA SER A 626 -25.33 -1.81 -3.28
C SER A 626 -24.38 -2.99 -3.57
N GLY A 627 -23.97 -3.14 -4.84
CA GLY A 627 -23.10 -4.24 -5.28
C GLY A 627 -23.84 -5.53 -5.67
N VAL A 628 -25.17 -5.50 -5.76
CA VAL A 628 -26.01 -6.59 -6.28
C VAL A 628 -26.52 -6.23 -7.67
N GLY A 629 -25.89 -6.79 -8.70
CA GLY A 629 -26.38 -6.71 -10.08
C GLY A 629 -27.24 -7.91 -10.44
N GLN A 630 -27.92 -7.85 -11.61
CA GLN A 630 -28.85 -8.89 -12.10
C GLN A 630 -28.24 -10.29 -12.08
N ASN A 631 -26.98 -10.43 -12.55
CA ASN A 631 -26.30 -11.73 -12.59
C ASN A 631 -26.03 -12.30 -11.20
N LYS A 632 -25.60 -11.48 -10.26
CA LYS A 632 -25.38 -11.91 -8.87
C LYS A 632 -26.68 -12.22 -8.16
N LEU A 633 -27.75 -11.47 -8.46
CA LEU A 633 -29.09 -11.77 -7.96
C LEU A 633 -29.56 -13.16 -8.44
N MET A 634 -29.44 -13.44 -9.74
CA MET A 634 -29.83 -14.73 -10.31
C MET A 634 -29.02 -15.90 -9.73
N LYS A 635 -27.72 -15.72 -9.55
CA LYS A 635 -26.84 -16.79 -9.05
C LYS A 635 -26.97 -17.03 -7.55
N TYR A 636 -27.04 -15.98 -6.76
CA TYR A 636 -26.86 -16.08 -5.30
C TYR A 636 -27.99 -15.45 -4.50
N GLY A 637 -28.72 -14.48 -5.07
CA GLY A 637 -29.64 -13.61 -4.34
C GLY A 637 -30.69 -14.37 -3.53
N GLN A 638 -31.27 -15.44 -4.09
CA GLN A 638 -32.31 -16.21 -3.41
C GLN A 638 -31.83 -16.86 -2.10
N ARG A 639 -30.56 -17.29 -2.04
CA ARG A 639 -29.98 -17.90 -0.83
C ARG A 639 -29.85 -16.88 0.28
N PHE A 640 -29.42 -15.67 -0.06
CA PHE A 640 -29.29 -14.56 0.91
C PHE A 640 -30.67 -14.06 1.37
N VAL A 641 -31.62 -13.90 0.47
CA VAL A 641 -33.00 -13.55 0.82
C VAL A 641 -33.60 -14.55 1.80
N ASN A 642 -33.40 -15.86 1.57
CA ASN A 642 -33.89 -16.90 2.46
C ASN A 642 -33.27 -16.84 3.86
N GLU A 643 -31.99 -16.57 3.95
CA GLU A 643 -31.29 -16.43 5.24
C GLU A 643 -31.75 -15.21 6.00
N ILE A 644 -31.92 -14.07 5.31
CA ILE A 644 -32.46 -12.83 5.89
C ILE A 644 -33.91 -13.05 6.38
N ASP A 645 -34.77 -13.68 5.57
CA ASP A 645 -36.17 -13.99 5.95
C ASP A 645 -36.21 -14.91 7.18
N THR A 646 -35.33 -15.93 7.23
CA THR A 646 -35.21 -16.82 8.40
C THR A 646 -34.83 -16.04 9.63
N PHE A 647 -33.82 -15.19 9.53
CA PHE A 647 -33.36 -14.34 10.64
C PHE A 647 -34.45 -13.39 11.14
N VAL A 648 -35.16 -12.72 10.23
CA VAL A 648 -36.28 -11.82 10.56
C VAL A 648 -37.41 -12.56 11.25
N LYS A 649 -37.71 -13.80 10.85
CA LYS A 649 -38.75 -14.64 11.50
C LYS A 649 -38.35 -15.07 12.90
N GLU A 650 -37.07 -15.42 13.12
CA GLU A 650 -36.52 -15.78 14.43
C GLU A 650 -36.55 -14.61 15.41
N HIS A 651 -36.36 -13.39 14.91
CA HIS A 651 -36.28 -12.15 15.70
C HIS A 651 -37.56 -11.30 15.66
N LYS A 652 -38.71 -11.84 15.25
CA LYS A 652 -40.03 -11.12 15.15
C LYS A 652 -40.48 -10.42 16.44
N GLY A 653 -39.83 -10.64 17.58
CA GLY A 653 -40.03 -9.88 18.82
C GLY A 653 -39.16 -8.63 18.99
N MET A 654 -38.14 -8.44 18.12
CA MET A 654 -37.15 -7.34 18.20
C MET A 654 -37.27 -6.33 17.05
N ALA A 655 -38.24 -6.47 16.15
CA ALA A 655 -38.39 -5.63 14.94
C ALA A 655 -38.59 -4.12 15.21
N ALA A 656 -38.80 -3.70 16.43
CA ALA A 656 -38.86 -2.29 16.83
C ALA A 656 -37.49 -1.66 17.17
N THR A 657 -36.38 -2.43 17.09
CA THR A 657 -35.04 -1.99 17.53
C THR A 657 -34.01 -2.03 16.38
N ILE A 658 -34.42 -2.43 15.17
CA ILE A 658 -33.50 -2.61 14.02
C ILE A 658 -33.46 -1.36 13.09
N ASN A 659 -34.32 -0.37 13.31
CA ASN A 659 -34.33 0.92 12.60
C ASN A 659 -33.59 2.01 13.37
#